data_c5ba5642cba5f2737f9c53d1133392c3
#
_entry.id   c5ba5642cba5f2737f9c53d1133392c3
#
_cell.length_a   1.000
_cell.length_b   1.000
_cell.length_c   1.000
_cell.angle_alpha   90.00
_cell.angle_beta   90.00
_cell.angle_gamma   90.00
#
_symmetry.space_group_name_H-M   'P 1'
#
loop_
_entity.id
_entity.type
_entity.pdbx_description
1 polymer ?
#
loop_
_entity_poly.entity_id
_entity_poly.type
_entity_poly.pdbx_seq_one_letter_code
_entity_poly.pdbx_strand_id
1 'polypeptide(L)'
;YIGYQPYVTEGIIINANRSEYIDVAMLEGLTLDNVQIVADGNVNAPVNELATVSARSFSVEETERIPAGVNDMGRMALSYPGVQQGANDTENDIIVRGNSSVGILWRLEGMDIPNPNHFARPGTSGGGVTAFSAQLLAKSDFYTGGMPAEFGNALSGAFDIHFRKGNKVDRQHRVRIGVLGLDFATEGPLKKNKSSYLINYRYSTLGLLNSLGFELIGERVSNNFQDLSFNLAFEGKDPSVQWTVFGIGGISEEHYSPKPSEEREIGVSNHWEDRFNISDIAVSGVTYKRIINDKSYVKGTTTLMYSNIERIYDTLSLDNERYRYETQQFVDSRLSTAWAYWYEMNKQVRFKTGTILHGINYDFYKETKARRNTSNIVDFNRNVNLNGGGMSFTGQIYGLTQYSPSSQLDINFGLHAMYLGINSKVSFDPRLSIKYTLTSTQNIGVALGRHSQTLPLAAYFYEENESENSNIKVRPNFDSPYIKSDQYILSYTYVSPRLIKFNAEFYYQRLHDVPVREEEIGDGYWMLNRQGEFPDFNTVSEGKGENYGIDLALEKFFSNKIYFLLTASFFESNSISKEGIKSPTQYSTKWISTFTLGREIEFRRGGALQFGARVLYNGGYRYTPYDPILSGQENRFVPLAGSFWSEQVSPYSRIDSRIAYRYNKKRYSGSISLDIQNLTNRKSPNRVAYNAETNEVEFRNFDGGSFIPVLSFVFDF
;
A
#
# COMPACT_ATOMS: atom_id res chain seq x y z
N TYR A 1 -30.76 -11.31 -14.20
CA TYR A 1 -31.82 -10.50 -14.83
C TYR A 1 -31.44 -10.26 -16.27
N ILE A 2 -32.43 -10.38 -17.19
CA ILE A 2 -32.21 -10.08 -18.61
C ILE A 2 -31.96 -8.58 -18.76
N GLY A 3 -30.92 -8.20 -19.53
CA GLY A 3 -30.53 -6.79 -19.71
C GLY A 3 -29.45 -6.28 -18.77
N TYR A 4 -28.94 -7.12 -17.85
CA TYR A 4 -27.85 -6.77 -16.96
C TYR A 4 -26.61 -7.64 -17.22
N GLN A 5 -25.45 -7.12 -16.91
CA GLN A 5 -24.21 -7.89 -16.99
C GLN A 5 -24.21 -8.99 -15.91
N PRO A 6 -23.63 -10.18 -16.20
CA PRO A 6 -23.51 -11.22 -15.19
C PRO A 6 -22.57 -10.78 -14.06
N TYR A 7 -23.05 -10.88 -12.83
CA TYR A 7 -22.23 -10.71 -11.63
C TYR A 7 -21.75 -12.07 -11.17
N VAL A 8 -20.44 -12.25 -11.04
CA VAL A 8 -19.82 -13.48 -10.56
C VAL A 8 -19.03 -13.16 -9.30
N THR A 9 -19.27 -13.92 -8.24
CA THR A 9 -18.47 -13.86 -7.00
C THR A 9 -17.71 -15.16 -6.80
N GLU A 10 -16.56 -15.08 -6.18
CA GLU A 10 -15.82 -16.28 -5.76
C GLU A 10 -16.53 -17.02 -4.63
N GLY A 11 -16.16 -18.29 -4.46
CA GLY A 11 -16.76 -19.24 -3.53
C GLY A 11 -17.15 -18.65 -2.20
N ILE A 12 -18.43 -18.34 -2.05
CA ILE A 12 -19.02 -17.84 -0.81
C ILE A 12 -18.93 -18.94 0.23
N ILE A 13 -18.34 -18.64 1.37
CA ILE A 13 -18.27 -19.58 2.49
C ILE A 13 -19.52 -19.41 3.33
N ILE A 14 -20.46 -20.33 3.21
CA ILE A 14 -21.65 -20.38 4.07
C ILE A 14 -21.28 -21.12 5.34
N ASN A 15 -21.23 -20.40 6.44
CA ASN A 15 -21.03 -20.96 7.77
C ASN A 15 -22.37 -21.26 8.45
N ALA A 16 -22.43 -22.29 9.29
CA ALA A 16 -23.64 -22.58 10.06
C ALA A 16 -23.96 -21.40 10.99
N ASN A 17 -25.25 -21.06 11.07
CA ASN A 17 -25.80 -19.98 11.88
C ASN A 17 -25.29 -18.57 11.49
N ARG A 18 -24.74 -18.41 10.28
CA ARG A 18 -24.33 -17.14 9.72
C ARG A 18 -25.01 -16.92 8.38
N SER A 19 -25.67 -15.77 8.23
CA SER A 19 -26.23 -15.33 6.96
C SER A 19 -25.20 -14.49 6.22
N GLU A 20 -24.79 -14.92 5.04
CA GLU A 20 -23.95 -14.08 4.17
C GLU A 20 -24.84 -13.13 3.36
N TYR A 21 -24.60 -11.84 3.51
CA TYR A 21 -25.34 -10.81 2.80
C TYR A 21 -24.49 -10.29 1.63
N ILE A 22 -24.97 -10.55 0.41
CA ILE A 22 -24.26 -10.13 -0.81
C ILE A 22 -25.02 -8.93 -1.39
N ASP A 23 -24.39 -7.76 -1.39
CA ASP A 23 -24.90 -6.56 -2.03
C ASP A 23 -24.41 -6.54 -3.49
N VAL A 24 -25.29 -6.83 -4.42
CA VAL A 24 -24.97 -6.89 -5.85
C VAL A 24 -25.45 -5.63 -6.53
N ALA A 25 -24.51 -4.78 -6.95
CA ALA A 25 -24.80 -3.69 -7.88
C ALA A 25 -24.78 -4.27 -9.32
N MET A 26 -25.95 -4.48 -9.89
CA MET A 26 -26.06 -4.99 -11.25
C MET A 26 -25.90 -3.86 -12.26
N LEU A 27 -25.10 -4.09 -13.29
CA LEU A 27 -24.85 -3.19 -14.39
C LEU A 27 -25.75 -3.56 -15.57
N GLU A 28 -26.38 -2.58 -16.22
CA GLU A 28 -27.14 -2.86 -17.44
C GLU A 28 -26.21 -3.35 -18.55
N GLY A 29 -26.55 -4.49 -19.15
CA GLY A 29 -25.90 -5.00 -20.34
C GLY A 29 -26.46 -4.33 -21.60
N LEU A 30 -25.62 -4.02 -22.56
CA LEU A 30 -26.07 -3.63 -23.91
C LEU A 30 -26.77 -4.83 -24.56
N THR A 31 -28.10 -4.82 -24.60
CA THR A 31 -28.89 -5.80 -25.38
C THR A 31 -28.82 -5.43 -26.85
N LEU A 32 -27.86 -5.95 -27.57
CA LEU A 32 -27.90 -6.08 -29.02
C LEU A 32 -28.18 -7.55 -29.33
N ASP A 33 -29.07 -7.79 -30.32
CA ASP A 33 -29.65 -9.09 -30.69
C ASP A 33 -28.68 -10.29 -30.55
N ASN A 34 -29.19 -11.38 -29.94
CA ASN A 34 -28.53 -12.67 -29.73
C ASN A 34 -27.28 -12.66 -28.84
N VAL A 35 -27.46 -12.34 -27.56
CA VAL A 35 -26.43 -12.62 -26.56
C VAL A 35 -26.48 -14.08 -26.14
N GLN A 36 -25.52 -14.88 -26.61
CA GLN A 36 -25.14 -16.09 -25.89
C GLN A 36 -24.58 -15.64 -24.55
N ILE A 37 -25.32 -15.84 -23.45
CA ILE A 37 -24.84 -15.61 -22.10
C ILE A 37 -23.74 -16.63 -21.83
N VAL A 38 -22.53 -16.30 -22.21
CA VAL A 38 -21.33 -16.93 -21.63
C VAL A 38 -21.17 -16.19 -20.29
N ALA A 39 -21.31 -16.91 -19.17
CA ALA A 39 -20.96 -16.37 -17.88
C ALA A 39 -19.53 -15.77 -18.00
N ASP A 40 -19.45 -14.44 -17.91
CA ASP A 40 -18.17 -13.75 -17.99
C ASP A 40 -17.40 -14.15 -16.70
N GLY A 41 -16.54 -15.17 -16.83
CA GLY A 41 -15.82 -15.79 -15.72
C GLY A 41 -14.74 -14.90 -15.11
N ASN A 42 -14.81 -13.59 -15.33
CA ASN A 42 -13.86 -12.63 -14.80
C ASN A 42 -14.21 -12.25 -13.34
N VAL A 43 -14.04 -13.19 -12.43
CA VAL A 43 -14.34 -13.06 -11.00
C VAL A 43 -13.64 -11.85 -10.37
N ASN A 44 -12.41 -11.55 -10.82
CA ASN A 44 -11.59 -10.43 -10.35
C ASN A 44 -11.63 -9.22 -11.31
N ALA A 45 -12.76 -9.02 -12.01
CA ALA A 45 -12.98 -7.76 -12.70
C ALA A 45 -12.95 -6.60 -11.68
N PRO A 46 -12.32 -5.48 -12.03
CA PRO A 46 -12.32 -4.30 -11.17
C PRO A 46 -13.75 -3.88 -10.80
N VAL A 47 -13.92 -3.40 -9.58
CA VAL A 47 -15.19 -2.81 -9.12
C VAL A 47 -15.46 -1.52 -9.89
N ASN A 48 -14.39 -0.80 -10.22
CA ASN A 48 -14.47 0.38 -11.05
C ASN A 48 -14.56 0.00 -12.53
N GLU A 49 -15.71 0.20 -13.14
CA GLU A 49 -15.99 -0.10 -14.56
C GLU A 49 -15.11 0.68 -15.54
N LEU A 50 -14.57 1.82 -15.12
CA LEU A 50 -13.69 2.66 -15.94
C LEU A 50 -12.24 2.19 -15.94
N ALA A 51 -11.90 1.19 -15.11
CA ALA A 51 -10.58 0.56 -15.10
C ALA A 51 -10.43 -0.38 -16.30
N THR A 52 -9.54 -0.05 -17.20
CA THR A 52 -9.34 -0.78 -18.47
C THR A 52 -8.17 -1.76 -18.39
N VAL A 53 -7.08 -1.36 -17.72
CA VAL A 53 -5.81 -2.10 -17.62
C VAL A 53 -5.29 -2.01 -16.20
N SER A 54 -4.35 -2.89 -15.83
CA SER A 54 -3.55 -2.82 -14.58
C SER A 54 -4.35 -2.69 -13.30
N ALA A 55 -5.60 -3.15 -13.30
CA ALA A 55 -6.48 -3.14 -12.14
C ALA A 55 -6.95 -4.56 -11.79
N ARG A 56 -6.98 -4.87 -10.51
CA ARG A 56 -7.46 -6.13 -9.98
C ARG A 56 -8.29 -5.89 -8.74
N SER A 57 -9.47 -6.50 -8.69
CA SER A 57 -10.24 -6.53 -7.44
C SER A 57 -9.78 -7.66 -6.52
N PHE A 58 -9.98 -7.47 -5.25
CA PHE A 58 -9.72 -8.44 -4.19
C PHE A 58 -10.85 -8.44 -3.15
N SER A 59 -10.98 -9.54 -2.41
CA SER A 59 -12.00 -9.74 -1.39
C SER A 59 -11.41 -10.19 -0.06
N VAL A 60 -12.25 -10.21 1.00
CA VAL A 60 -11.88 -10.75 2.31
C VAL A 60 -11.48 -12.22 2.20
N GLU A 61 -12.23 -13.01 1.43
CA GLU A 61 -12.01 -14.45 1.28
C GLU A 61 -10.68 -14.74 0.61
N GLU A 62 -10.28 -13.93 -0.37
CA GLU A 62 -8.96 -14.03 -1.01
C GLU A 62 -7.86 -13.71 0.00
N THR A 63 -8.02 -12.64 0.77
CA THR A 63 -7.06 -12.23 1.81
C THR A 63 -6.87 -13.29 2.90
N GLU A 64 -7.95 -13.99 3.30
CA GLU A 64 -7.89 -15.06 4.30
C GLU A 64 -7.27 -16.36 3.76
N ARG A 65 -7.24 -16.58 2.44
CA ARG A 65 -6.71 -17.81 1.82
C ARG A 65 -5.22 -17.74 1.49
N ILE A 66 -4.67 -16.54 1.27
CA ILE A 66 -3.26 -16.38 0.88
C ILE A 66 -2.34 -16.66 2.08
N PRO A 67 -1.38 -17.61 1.97
CA PRO A 67 -0.42 -17.90 3.03
C PRO A 67 0.42 -16.68 3.41
N ALA A 68 0.66 -16.52 4.72
CA ALA A 68 1.42 -15.40 5.32
C ALA A 68 0.95 -13.98 4.89
N GLY A 69 -0.27 -13.88 4.38
CA GLY A 69 -0.92 -12.60 4.12
C GLY A 69 -1.31 -11.87 5.40
N VAL A 70 -1.48 -12.62 6.50
CA VAL A 70 -1.80 -12.11 7.85
C VAL A 70 -3.02 -11.19 7.84
N ASN A 71 -3.94 -11.39 6.87
CA ASN A 71 -5.10 -10.53 6.60
C ASN A 71 -4.72 -9.05 6.32
N ASP A 72 -3.55 -8.83 5.77
CA ASP A 72 -3.04 -7.52 5.39
C ASP A 72 -3.04 -7.36 3.85
N MET A 73 -3.57 -6.25 3.36
CA MET A 73 -3.73 -6.01 1.92
C MET A 73 -2.41 -5.73 1.21
N GLY A 74 -1.47 -5.03 1.85
CA GLY A 74 -0.15 -4.79 1.30
C GLY A 74 0.59 -6.11 1.08
N ARG A 75 0.56 -7.00 2.09
CA ARG A 75 1.16 -8.34 1.98
C ARG A 75 0.47 -9.24 0.97
N MET A 76 -0.83 -9.09 0.78
CA MET A 76 -1.58 -9.80 -0.25
C MET A 76 -1.16 -9.35 -1.65
N ALA A 77 -0.96 -8.03 -1.84
CA ALA A 77 -0.57 -7.45 -3.11
C ALA A 77 0.78 -7.98 -3.64
N LEU A 78 1.65 -8.53 -2.78
CA LEU A 78 2.89 -9.24 -3.18
C LEU A 78 2.64 -10.46 -4.08
N SER A 79 1.40 -10.95 -4.14
CA SER A 79 1.03 -12.03 -5.06
C SER A 79 0.69 -11.53 -6.46
N TYR A 80 0.58 -10.21 -6.68
CA TYR A 80 0.16 -9.64 -7.95
C TYR A 80 1.34 -9.34 -8.87
N PRO A 81 1.13 -9.35 -10.21
CA PRO A 81 2.19 -9.06 -11.16
C PRO A 81 2.70 -7.62 -11.00
N GLY A 82 3.99 -7.41 -11.21
CA GLY A 82 4.63 -6.10 -11.06
C GLY A 82 4.85 -5.63 -9.63
N VAL A 83 4.48 -6.42 -8.62
CA VAL A 83 4.58 -6.04 -7.21
C VAL A 83 5.69 -6.84 -6.53
N GLN A 84 6.61 -6.14 -5.90
CA GLN A 84 7.65 -6.72 -5.06
C GLN A 84 7.61 -6.11 -3.66
N GLN A 85 8.23 -6.79 -2.72
CA GLN A 85 8.37 -6.35 -1.35
C GLN A 85 9.31 -5.15 -1.25
N GLY A 86 9.10 -4.30 -0.25
CA GLY A 86 10.06 -3.28 0.17
C GLY A 86 11.33 -3.89 0.80
N ALA A 87 12.17 -3.08 1.38
CA ALA A 87 13.46 -3.51 1.91
C ALA A 87 13.39 -4.35 3.20
N ASN A 88 12.20 -4.55 3.78
CA ASN A 88 12.03 -5.24 5.05
C ASN A 88 10.85 -6.24 5.01
N ASP A 89 11.07 -7.48 5.49
CA ASP A 89 10.08 -8.56 5.53
C ASP A 89 9.03 -8.38 6.65
N THR A 90 9.30 -7.56 7.65
CA THR A 90 8.35 -7.25 8.73
C THR A 90 7.36 -6.15 8.35
N GLU A 91 7.66 -5.37 7.31
CA GLU A 91 6.82 -4.29 6.80
C GLU A 91 5.92 -4.77 5.65
N ASN A 92 4.86 -4.03 5.39
CA ASN A 92 3.95 -4.26 4.27
C ASN A 92 4.14 -3.25 3.12
N ASP A 93 5.27 -2.55 3.11
CA ASP A 93 5.67 -1.71 1.99
C ASP A 93 5.79 -2.52 0.72
N ILE A 94 5.19 -2.03 -0.34
CA ILE A 94 5.24 -2.65 -1.67
C ILE A 94 5.83 -1.69 -2.70
N ILE A 95 6.54 -2.26 -3.63
CA ILE A 95 7.16 -1.59 -4.77
C ILE A 95 6.42 -2.04 -6.03
N VAL A 96 5.89 -1.10 -6.80
CA VAL A 96 5.12 -1.39 -8.00
C VAL A 96 5.93 -1.02 -9.23
N ARG A 97 6.24 -2.01 -10.10
CA ARG A 97 6.97 -1.81 -11.36
C ARG A 97 8.27 -1.02 -11.18
N GLY A 98 9.00 -1.29 -10.09
CA GLY A 98 10.25 -0.60 -9.74
C GLY A 98 10.10 0.83 -9.20
N ASN A 99 8.88 1.31 -8.97
CA ASN A 99 8.64 2.61 -8.32
C ASN A 99 8.62 2.47 -6.81
N SER A 100 9.15 3.48 -6.12
CA SER A 100 9.06 3.59 -4.67
C SER A 100 7.63 3.49 -4.14
N SER A 101 7.49 2.98 -2.93
CA SER A 101 6.22 2.94 -2.20
C SER A 101 5.59 4.32 -1.98
N VAL A 102 6.38 5.40 -1.98
CA VAL A 102 5.92 6.79 -1.94
C VAL A 102 4.86 7.09 -3.02
N GLY A 103 4.95 6.43 -4.18
CA GLY A 103 4.04 6.62 -5.31
C GLY A 103 2.66 5.96 -5.17
N ILE A 104 2.35 5.31 -4.06
CA ILE A 104 1.10 4.57 -3.84
C ILE A 104 0.09 5.43 -3.09
N LEU A 105 -1.13 5.46 -3.61
CA LEU A 105 -2.27 6.12 -2.99
C LEU A 105 -3.10 5.13 -2.17
N TRP A 106 -3.52 5.55 -0.98
CA TRP A 106 -4.56 4.90 -0.21
C TRP A 106 -5.87 5.70 -0.31
N ARG A 107 -6.94 5.04 -0.71
CA ARG A 107 -8.26 5.64 -0.87
C ARG A 107 -9.30 4.79 -0.15
N LEU A 108 -10.12 5.42 0.70
CA LEU A 108 -11.17 4.76 1.47
C LEU A 108 -12.51 5.42 1.18
N GLU A 109 -13.50 4.65 0.70
CA GLU A 109 -14.85 5.13 0.35
C GLU A 109 -14.86 6.31 -0.64
N GLY A 110 -13.84 6.36 -1.52
CA GLY A 110 -13.69 7.41 -2.53
C GLY A 110 -12.96 8.67 -2.04
N MET A 111 -12.36 8.63 -0.85
CA MET A 111 -11.57 9.71 -0.25
C MET A 111 -10.11 9.30 -0.12
N ASP A 112 -9.18 10.14 -0.58
CA ASP A 112 -7.75 9.97 -0.39
C ASP A 112 -7.42 10.13 1.09
N ILE A 113 -6.78 9.13 1.70
CA ILE A 113 -6.45 9.09 3.13
C ILE A 113 -4.93 9.07 3.36
N PRO A 114 -4.44 9.52 4.54
CA PRO A 114 -3.05 9.30 4.94
C PRO A 114 -2.69 7.81 4.95
N ASN A 115 -1.40 7.51 5.08
CA ASN A 115 -0.91 6.14 5.23
C ASN A 115 -1.64 5.40 6.36
N PRO A 116 -2.49 4.37 6.10
CA PRO A 116 -3.33 3.73 7.09
C PRO A 116 -2.65 2.55 7.78
N ASN A 117 -1.35 2.60 7.95
CA ASN A 117 -0.60 1.50 8.55
C ASN A 117 -0.12 1.83 9.96
N HIS A 118 -0.12 0.83 10.84
CA HIS A 118 0.62 0.87 12.08
C HIS A 118 2.12 0.89 11.80
N PHE A 119 2.88 1.55 12.67
CA PHE A 119 4.33 1.72 12.53
C PHE A 119 4.72 2.41 11.21
N ALA A 120 3.85 3.32 10.72
CA ALA A 120 4.11 4.10 9.52
C ALA A 120 5.36 4.96 9.68
N ARG A 121 6.06 5.17 8.56
CA ARG A 121 7.23 6.06 8.52
C ARG A 121 6.91 7.31 7.71
N PRO A 122 7.52 8.47 8.02
CA PRO A 122 7.33 9.66 7.23
C PRO A 122 7.69 9.42 5.76
N GLY A 123 6.82 9.85 4.82
CA GLY A 123 7.09 9.72 3.39
C GLY A 123 6.96 8.30 2.81
N THR A 124 6.36 7.33 3.52
CA THR A 124 6.03 6.01 2.96
C THR A 124 4.53 5.79 2.83
N SER A 125 4.15 4.77 2.08
CA SER A 125 2.78 4.28 2.02
C SER A 125 2.56 2.95 2.74
N GLY A 126 3.58 2.39 3.35
CA GLY A 126 3.54 1.14 4.12
C GLY A 126 3.87 1.32 5.61
N GLY A 127 3.97 0.22 6.32
CA GLY A 127 4.27 0.11 7.74
C GLY A 127 4.31 -1.35 8.15
N GLY A 128 3.97 -1.68 9.38
CA GLY A 128 3.94 -3.07 9.86
C GLY A 128 2.72 -3.85 9.40
N VAL A 129 1.52 -3.27 9.60
CA VAL A 129 0.22 -3.85 9.27
C VAL A 129 -0.81 -2.74 9.12
N THR A 130 -1.81 -2.93 8.24
CA THR A 130 -2.90 -1.95 8.05
C THR A 130 -3.72 -1.77 9.33
N ALA A 131 -4.10 -0.52 9.65
CA ALA A 131 -4.89 -0.16 10.84
C ALA A 131 -6.41 -0.39 10.65
N PHE A 132 -6.80 -1.22 9.72
CA PHE A 132 -8.18 -1.69 9.58
C PHE A 132 -8.23 -3.16 9.26
N SER A 133 -9.25 -3.83 9.81
CA SER A 133 -9.40 -5.27 9.66
C SER A 133 -9.91 -5.64 8.27
N ALA A 134 -9.35 -6.70 7.70
CA ALA A 134 -9.89 -7.32 6.50
C ALA A 134 -11.37 -7.73 6.63
N GLN A 135 -11.90 -7.89 7.86
CA GLN A 135 -13.30 -8.24 8.14
C GLN A 135 -14.29 -7.17 7.64
N LEU A 136 -13.85 -5.91 7.53
CA LEU A 136 -14.68 -4.81 7.07
C LEU A 136 -14.67 -4.64 5.55
N LEU A 137 -13.76 -5.31 4.84
CA LEU A 137 -13.58 -5.09 3.42
C LEU A 137 -14.79 -5.58 2.59
N ALA A 138 -15.30 -4.73 1.72
CA ALA A 138 -16.00 -5.16 0.53
C ALA A 138 -15.01 -5.52 -0.57
N LYS A 139 -15.51 -5.99 -1.71
CA LYS A 139 -14.69 -6.12 -2.92
C LYS A 139 -14.08 -4.75 -3.24
N SER A 140 -12.77 -4.67 -3.30
CA SER A 140 -11.96 -3.45 -3.43
C SER A 140 -10.98 -3.61 -4.57
N ASP A 141 -10.44 -2.51 -5.10
CA ASP A 141 -9.53 -2.54 -6.24
C ASP A 141 -8.10 -2.17 -5.85
N PHE A 142 -7.15 -2.83 -6.48
CA PHE A 142 -5.74 -2.45 -6.47
C PHE A 142 -5.25 -2.18 -7.89
N TYR A 143 -4.58 -1.05 -8.08
CA TYR A 143 -4.04 -0.58 -9.36
C TYR A 143 -2.52 -0.64 -9.35
N THR A 144 -1.93 -1.13 -10.44
CA THR A 144 -0.48 -1.12 -10.69
C THR A 144 -0.07 -0.12 -11.77
N GLY A 145 -0.98 0.78 -12.16
CA GLY A 145 -0.80 1.82 -13.18
C GLY A 145 -2.07 2.05 -13.99
N GLY A 146 -2.03 2.97 -14.96
CA GLY A 146 -3.14 3.23 -15.88
C GLY A 146 -4.47 3.61 -15.20
N MET A 147 -4.40 4.25 -14.04
CA MET A 147 -5.57 4.59 -13.22
C MET A 147 -6.51 5.56 -13.95
N PRO A 148 -7.85 5.39 -13.85
CA PRO A 148 -8.83 6.34 -14.35
C PRO A 148 -8.63 7.75 -13.82
N ALA A 149 -9.17 8.79 -14.52
CA ALA A 149 -8.91 10.18 -14.17
C ALA A 149 -9.51 10.65 -12.84
N GLU A 150 -10.26 9.83 -12.14
CA GLU A 150 -10.72 10.10 -10.77
C GLU A 150 -9.63 9.92 -9.70
N PHE A 151 -8.50 9.31 -10.04
CA PHE A 151 -7.36 9.12 -9.15
C PHE A 151 -6.31 10.20 -9.42
N GLY A 152 -6.11 11.10 -8.46
CA GLY A 152 -5.02 12.06 -8.41
C GLY A 152 -3.96 11.66 -7.40
N ASN A 153 -2.90 12.42 -7.30
CA ASN A 153 -1.86 12.31 -6.28
C ASN A 153 -1.25 10.90 -6.12
N ALA A 154 -1.06 10.18 -7.24
CA ALA A 154 -0.51 8.83 -7.30
C ALA A 154 0.40 8.67 -8.51
N LEU A 155 1.57 8.05 -8.37
CA LEU A 155 2.53 7.82 -9.46
C LEU A 155 2.55 6.38 -9.95
N SER A 156 2.43 5.41 -9.04
CA SER A 156 2.70 4.01 -9.32
C SER A 156 1.49 3.10 -9.15
N GLY A 157 0.69 3.31 -8.12
CA GLY A 157 -0.45 2.45 -7.83
C GLY A 157 -1.43 3.07 -6.85
N ALA A 158 -2.57 2.40 -6.65
CA ALA A 158 -3.57 2.83 -5.69
C ALA A 158 -4.33 1.63 -5.10
N PHE A 159 -4.63 1.70 -3.81
CA PHE A 159 -5.66 0.90 -3.17
C PHE A 159 -6.96 1.70 -3.11
N ASP A 160 -8.01 1.24 -3.75
CA ASP A 160 -9.37 1.81 -3.67
C ASP A 160 -10.25 0.89 -2.83
N ILE A 161 -10.41 1.26 -1.56
CA ILE A 161 -10.94 0.41 -0.51
C ILE A 161 -12.36 0.80 -0.20
N HIS A 162 -13.21 -0.21 -0.09
CA HIS A 162 -14.60 -0.09 0.28
C HIS A 162 -14.92 -0.97 1.49
N PHE A 163 -15.77 -0.47 2.39
CA PHE A 163 -16.27 -1.24 3.52
C PHE A 163 -17.60 -1.92 3.19
N ARG A 164 -17.73 -3.18 3.60
CA ARG A 164 -19.00 -3.89 3.50
C ARG A 164 -19.99 -3.37 4.53
N LYS A 165 -21.25 -3.46 4.21
CA LYS A 165 -22.33 -3.19 5.17
C LYS A 165 -22.48 -4.39 6.11
N GLY A 166 -22.84 -4.13 7.37
CA GLY A 166 -23.17 -5.18 8.31
C GLY A 166 -24.49 -5.90 7.96
N ASN A 167 -24.70 -7.07 8.57
CA ASN A 167 -25.93 -7.85 8.38
C ASN A 167 -27.16 -7.07 8.83
N LYS A 168 -28.20 -6.97 7.98
CA LYS A 168 -29.43 -6.24 8.27
C LYS A 168 -30.51 -7.08 8.97
N VAL A 169 -30.28 -8.40 9.10
CA VAL A 169 -31.28 -9.37 9.58
C VAL A 169 -30.88 -9.94 10.94
N ASP A 170 -29.68 -10.49 11.03
CA ASP A 170 -29.18 -11.22 12.17
C ASP A 170 -27.95 -10.56 12.78
N ARG A 171 -27.78 -10.74 14.09
CA ARG A 171 -26.54 -10.37 14.78
C ARG A 171 -25.53 -11.50 14.67
N GLN A 172 -24.30 -11.13 14.40
CA GLN A 172 -23.19 -12.07 14.23
C GLN A 172 -21.95 -11.52 14.94
N HIS A 173 -21.18 -12.42 15.50
CA HIS A 173 -19.96 -12.08 16.21
C HIS A 173 -18.83 -12.99 15.73
N ARG A 174 -17.62 -12.41 15.63
CA ARG A 174 -16.40 -13.16 15.34
C ARG A 174 -15.34 -12.78 16.34
N VAL A 175 -14.69 -13.77 16.90
CA VAL A 175 -13.49 -13.63 17.74
C VAL A 175 -12.34 -14.33 17.04
N ARG A 176 -11.21 -13.66 16.91
CA ARG A 176 -9.96 -14.26 16.50
C ARG A 176 -8.94 -14.09 17.62
N ILE A 177 -8.24 -15.16 17.94
CA ILE A 177 -7.15 -15.20 18.90
C ILE A 177 -5.93 -15.76 18.17
N GLY A 178 -4.84 -15.02 18.16
CA GLY A 178 -3.62 -15.46 17.46
C GLY A 178 -2.37 -14.79 18.01
N VAL A 179 -1.25 -15.21 17.48
CA VAL A 179 0.08 -14.68 17.85
C VAL A 179 0.17 -13.16 17.65
N LEU A 180 -0.52 -12.62 16.64
CA LEU A 180 -0.51 -11.17 16.35
C LEU A 180 -1.47 -10.37 17.23
N GLY A 181 -2.40 -11.03 17.95
CA GLY A 181 -3.32 -10.34 18.82
C GLY A 181 -4.70 -10.96 18.93
N LEU A 182 -5.57 -10.17 19.54
CA LEU A 182 -7.01 -10.40 19.67
C LEU A 182 -7.74 -9.54 18.65
N ASP A 183 -8.72 -10.11 17.96
CA ASP A 183 -9.57 -9.43 16.99
C ASP A 183 -11.04 -9.79 17.31
N PHE A 184 -11.86 -8.80 17.53
CA PHE A 184 -13.29 -8.93 17.80
C PHE A 184 -14.10 -8.15 16.79
N ALA A 185 -14.93 -8.84 16.02
CA ALA A 185 -15.89 -8.22 15.12
C ALA A 185 -17.32 -8.50 15.54
N THR A 186 -18.19 -7.51 15.41
CA THR A 186 -19.63 -7.63 15.64
C THR A 186 -20.41 -6.89 14.58
N GLU A 187 -21.46 -7.52 14.10
CA GLU A 187 -22.36 -6.93 13.12
C GLU A 187 -23.82 -7.29 13.39
N GLY A 188 -24.72 -6.47 12.88
CA GLY A 188 -26.15 -6.76 13.02
C GLY A 188 -27.03 -5.59 12.63
N PRO A 189 -28.35 -5.76 12.70
CA PRO A 189 -29.31 -4.70 12.43
C PRO A 189 -29.32 -3.64 13.55
N LEU A 190 -29.18 -2.36 13.18
CA LEU A 190 -29.66 -1.25 14.01
C LEU A 190 -31.17 -1.15 13.91
N LYS A 191 -31.70 -1.29 12.70
CA LYS A 191 -33.12 -1.47 12.41
C LYS A 191 -33.28 -2.55 11.35
N LYS A 192 -34.00 -3.63 11.70
CA LYS A 192 -34.16 -4.80 10.85
C LYS A 192 -34.55 -4.42 9.42
N ASN A 193 -33.83 -4.98 8.44
CA ASN A 193 -33.98 -4.75 6.99
C ASN A 193 -33.77 -3.31 6.49
N LYS A 194 -33.29 -2.37 7.36
CA LYS A 194 -33.11 -0.96 6.97
C LYS A 194 -31.74 -0.39 7.28
N SER A 195 -31.17 -0.77 8.43
CA SER A 195 -29.87 -0.24 8.85
C SER A 195 -29.09 -1.29 9.58
N SER A 196 -27.77 -1.23 9.43
CA SER A 196 -26.86 -2.20 10.04
C SER A 196 -25.63 -1.50 10.59
N TYR A 197 -24.99 -2.19 11.51
CA TYR A 197 -23.67 -1.86 12.02
C TYR A 197 -22.70 -3.01 11.75
N LEU A 198 -21.43 -2.64 11.57
CA LEU A 198 -20.27 -3.54 11.54
C LEU A 198 -19.16 -2.82 12.29
N ILE A 199 -18.63 -3.44 13.32
CA ILE A 199 -17.58 -2.87 14.18
C ILE A 199 -16.53 -3.96 14.39
N ASN A 200 -15.26 -3.59 14.30
CA ASN A 200 -14.13 -4.45 14.61
C ASN A 200 -13.15 -3.72 15.50
N TYR A 201 -12.62 -4.42 16.49
CA TYR A 201 -11.54 -3.95 17.35
C TYR A 201 -10.43 -4.98 17.40
N ARG A 202 -9.16 -4.53 17.23
CA ARG A 202 -7.98 -5.38 17.37
C ARG A 202 -7.06 -4.84 18.45
N TYR A 203 -6.40 -5.75 19.15
CA TYR A 203 -5.38 -5.47 20.15
C TYR A 203 -4.20 -6.41 19.97
N SER A 204 -2.99 -5.85 19.78
CA SER A 204 -1.75 -6.63 19.65
C SER A 204 -1.36 -7.30 20.94
N THR A 205 -0.96 -8.57 20.85
CA THR A 205 -0.36 -9.31 21.98
C THR A 205 1.15 -9.48 21.83
N LEU A 206 1.77 -8.86 20.83
CA LEU A 206 3.21 -9.02 20.53
C LEU A 206 4.08 -8.56 21.70
N GLY A 207 3.77 -7.42 22.31
CA GLY A 207 4.48 -6.94 23.51
C GLY A 207 4.34 -7.87 24.71
N LEU A 208 3.16 -8.48 24.90
CA LEU A 208 2.96 -9.48 25.95
C LEU A 208 3.79 -10.76 25.66
N LEU A 209 3.81 -11.23 24.43
CA LEU A 209 4.62 -12.39 24.03
C LEU A 209 6.11 -12.14 24.21
N ASN A 210 6.60 -10.95 23.86
CA ASN A 210 7.98 -10.55 24.12
C ASN A 210 8.30 -10.57 25.62
N SER A 211 7.42 -10.04 26.48
CA SER A 211 7.62 -10.07 27.93
C SER A 211 7.65 -11.49 28.53
N LEU A 212 7.09 -12.47 27.82
CA LEU A 212 7.13 -13.89 28.16
C LEU A 212 8.34 -14.63 27.52
N GLY A 213 9.24 -13.90 26.84
CA GLY A 213 10.45 -14.46 26.21
C GLY A 213 10.25 -15.01 24.80
N PHE A 214 9.11 -14.72 24.15
CA PHE A 214 8.87 -15.08 22.75
C PHE A 214 9.24 -13.90 21.83
N GLU A 215 10.49 -13.78 21.46
CA GLU A 215 11.03 -12.68 20.64
C GLU A 215 10.71 -12.89 19.15
N LEU A 216 9.46 -12.71 18.75
CA LEU A 216 8.97 -13.01 17.39
C LEU A 216 9.43 -12.00 16.33
N ILE A 217 9.79 -10.76 16.72
CA ILE A 217 10.10 -9.66 15.82
C ILE A 217 11.59 -9.28 15.90
N GLY A 218 12.29 -9.80 16.87
CA GLY A 218 13.70 -9.54 17.14
C GLY A 218 13.97 -9.27 18.61
N GLU A 219 15.24 -9.45 18.98
CA GLU A 219 15.69 -9.14 20.33
C GLU A 219 15.48 -7.65 20.63
N ARG A 220 14.95 -7.34 21.80
CA ARG A 220 14.78 -5.98 22.32
C ARG A 220 13.85 -5.08 21.51
N VAL A 221 12.99 -5.64 20.67
CA VAL A 221 11.96 -4.89 19.94
C VAL A 221 10.60 -5.22 20.54
N SER A 222 9.88 -4.18 20.98
CA SER A 222 8.50 -4.30 21.48
C SER A 222 7.57 -3.53 20.55
N ASN A 223 6.61 -4.24 19.94
CA ASN A 223 5.62 -3.66 19.04
C ASN A 223 4.23 -3.81 19.67
N ASN A 224 3.60 -2.68 19.91
CA ASN A 224 2.25 -2.61 20.43
C ASN A 224 1.35 -1.85 19.47
N PHE A 225 0.18 -2.39 19.17
CA PHE A 225 -0.82 -1.66 18.40
C PHE A 225 -2.23 -2.02 18.82
N GLN A 226 -3.14 -1.11 18.57
CA GLN A 226 -4.58 -1.37 18.64
C GLN A 226 -5.30 -0.52 17.61
N ASP A 227 -6.41 -1.02 17.11
CA ASP A 227 -7.25 -0.31 16.17
C ASP A 227 -8.73 -0.63 16.32
N LEU A 228 -9.53 0.33 15.90
CA LEU A 228 -10.98 0.26 15.81
C LEU A 228 -11.40 0.62 14.38
N SER A 229 -12.24 -0.20 13.76
CA SER A 229 -12.83 0.08 12.48
C SER A 229 -14.33 -0.13 12.55
N PHE A 230 -15.12 0.70 11.86
CA PHE A 230 -16.57 0.53 11.84
C PHE A 230 -17.21 1.02 10.54
N ASN A 231 -18.38 0.48 10.24
CA ASN A 231 -19.26 0.93 9.18
C ASN A 231 -20.73 0.81 9.61
N LEU A 232 -21.43 1.94 9.63
CA LEU A 232 -22.84 2.04 9.97
C LEU A 232 -23.62 2.42 8.71
N ALA A 233 -24.49 1.55 8.22
CA ALA A 233 -25.24 1.75 6.99
C ALA A 233 -26.71 2.05 7.28
N PHE A 234 -27.24 3.11 6.66
CA PHE A 234 -28.59 3.56 6.80
C PHE A 234 -29.25 3.71 5.44
N GLU A 235 -30.42 3.13 5.27
CA GLU A 235 -31.31 3.39 4.15
C GLU A 235 -32.32 4.48 4.56
N GLY A 236 -32.45 5.49 3.70
CA GLY A 236 -33.43 6.55 3.89
C GLY A 236 -34.89 6.03 3.87
N LYS A 237 -35.85 6.90 4.17
CA LYS A 237 -37.27 6.62 3.90
C LYS A 237 -37.51 6.43 2.41
N ASP A 238 -36.78 7.18 1.60
CA ASP A 238 -36.67 7.04 0.16
C ASP A 238 -35.54 6.06 -0.15
N PRO A 239 -35.77 4.92 -0.81
CA PRO A 239 -34.76 3.93 -1.17
C PRO A 239 -33.66 4.48 -2.08
N SER A 240 -33.91 5.59 -2.78
CA SER A 240 -32.90 6.27 -3.61
C SER A 240 -31.78 6.92 -2.79
N VAL A 241 -31.96 7.07 -1.46
CA VAL A 241 -31.02 7.74 -0.56
C VAL A 241 -30.39 6.74 0.40
N GLN A 242 -29.08 6.69 0.39
CA GLN A 242 -28.28 5.86 1.29
C GLN A 242 -27.24 6.72 2.01
N TRP A 243 -27.04 6.41 3.29
CA TRP A 243 -26.01 7.01 4.13
C TRP A 243 -25.15 5.93 4.75
N THR A 244 -23.85 6.18 4.81
CA THR A 244 -22.96 5.38 5.64
C THR A 244 -22.10 6.28 6.51
N VAL A 245 -21.88 5.86 7.75
CA VAL A 245 -20.91 6.49 8.65
C VAL A 245 -19.82 5.45 8.90
N PHE A 246 -18.59 5.79 8.56
CA PHE A 246 -17.47 4.85 8.65
C PHE A 246 -16.30 5.47 9.39
N GLY A 247 -15.42 4.63 9.88
CA GLY A 247 -14.18 5.11 10.46
C GLY A 247 -13.16 4.02 10.70
N ILE A 248 -11.92 4.46 10.78
CA ILE A 248 -10.75 3.72 11.23
C ILE A 248 -10.02 4.59 12.27
N GLY A 249 -9.46 3.96 13.28
CA GLY A 249 -8.55 4.59 14.22
C GLY A 249 -7.54 3.58 14.69
N GLY A 250 -6.26 3.92 14.67
CA GLY A 250 -5.17 3.06 15.09
C GLY A 250 -4.10 3.84 15.82
N ILE A 251 -3.57 3.26 16.87
CA ILE A 251 -2.40 3.76 17.59
C ILE A 251 -1.36 2.66 17.67
N SER A 252 -0.09 3.01 17.50
CA SER A 252 1.00 2.04 17.55
C SER A 252 2.29 2.65 18.06
N GLU A 253 3.04 1.83 18.79
CA GLU A 253 4.35 2.15 19.33
C GLU A 253 5.29 0.98 19.07
N GLU A 254 6.43 1.28 18.46
CA GLU A 254 7.57 0.38 18.32
C GLU A 254 8.72 0.91 19.17
N HIS A 255 9.20 0.10 20.09
CA HIS A 255 10.28 0.46 20.99
C HIS A 255 11.47 -0.48 20.81
N TYR A 256 12.61 0.08 20.46
CA TYR A 256 13.90 -0.59 20.43
C TYR A 256 14.68 -0.25 21.69
N SER A 257 14.85 -1.23 22.56
CA SER A 257 15.57 -1.04 23.83
C SER A 257 17.09 -1.22 23.65
N PRO A 258 17.93 -0.47 24.38
CA PRO A 258 19.37 -0.68 24.39
C PRO A 258 19.72 -2.06 24.97
N LYS A 259 20.90 -2.58 24.67
CA LYS A 259 21.39 -3.79 25.36
C LYS A 259 21.65 -3.53 26.85
N PRO A 260 21.59 -4.60 27.70
CA PRO A 260 22.14 -4.50 29.05
C PRO A 260 23.57 -3.97 29.06
N SER A 261 23.96 -3.23 30.09
CA SER A 261 25.24 -2.51 30.12
C SER A 261 26.45 -3.42 29.92
N GLU A 262 26.39 -4.63 30.45
CA GLU A 262 27.42 -5.66 30.34
C GLU A 262 27.57 -6.28 28.94
N GLU A 263 26.55 -6.14 28.08
CA GLU A 263 26.53 -6.68 26.71
C GLU A 263 26.79 -5.61 25.65
N ARG A 264 27.01 -4.36 26.04
CA ARG A 264 27.21 -3.26 25.09
C ARG A 264 28.64 -3.26 24.56
N GLU A 265 28.77 -3.36 23.27
CA GLU A 265 30.05 -3.26 22.57
C GLU A 265 30.31 -1.83 22.11
N ILE A 266 31.54 -1.33 22.36
CA ILE A 266 31.98 -0.04 21.84
C ILE A 266 32.09 -0.16 20.32
N GLY A 267 31.50 0.77 19.58
CA GLY A 267 31.50 0.73 18.11
C GLY A 267 30.18 0.20 17.51
N VAL A 268 29.38 -0.49 18.27
CA VAL A 268 28.07 -1.00 17.81
C VAL A 268 26.95 -0.09 18.29
N SER A 269 26.57 0.88 17.48
CA SER A 269 25.66 1.96 17.86
C SER A 269 24.30 1.48 18.36
N ASN A 270 23.73 0.45 17.73
CA ASN A 270 22.41 -0.09 18.12
C ASN A 270 22.40 -0.80 19.48
N HIS A 271 23.56 -1.07 20.11
CA HIS A 271 23.65 -1.56 21.48
C HIS A 271 23.35 -0.46 22.52
N TRP A 272 23.48 0.79 22.11
CA TRP A 272 23.38 1.98 22.98
C TRP A 272 22.11 2.80 22.72
N GLU A 273 21.37 2.48 21.66
CA GLU A 273 20.23 3.25 21.21
C GLU A 273 18.93 2.82 21.93
N ASP A 274 18.17 3.80 22.34
CA ASP A 274 16.80 3.69 22.86
C ASP A 274 15.89 4.50 21.94
N ARG A 275 15.06 3.81 21.14
CA ARG A 275 14.30 4.43 20.05
C ARG A 275 12.83 4.12 20.18
N PHE A 276 11.99 5.17 20.10
CA PHE A 276 10.55 5.07 20.02
C PHE A 276 10.08 5.56 18.65
N ASN A 277 9.28 4.76 17.97
CA ASN A 277 8.53 5.12 16.78
C ASN A 277 7.03 5.00 17.12
N ILE A 278 6.34 6.14 17.10
CA ILE A 278 4.91 6.24 17.41
C ILE A 278 4.18 6.58 16.11
N SER A 279 3.07 5.90 15.83
CA SER A 279 2.26 6.18 14.65
C SER A 279 0.79 6.04 15.00
N ASP A 280 0.06 7.15 14.87
CA ASP A 280 -1.36 7.25 15.13
C ASP A 280 -2.10 7.69 13.87
N ILE A 281 -3.24 7.09 13.63
CA ILE A 281 -4.13 7.46 12.55
C ILE A 281 -5.59 7.44 13.01
N ALA A 282 -6.37 8.40 12.55
CA ALA A 282 -7.82 8.38 12.65
C ALA A 282 -8.44 8.95 11.38
N VAL A 283 -9.38 8.23 10.80
CA VAL A 283 -10.22 8.69 9.69
C VAL A 283 -11.66 8.37 10.05
N SER A 284 -12.53 9.36 10.08
CA SER A 284 -13.96 9.14 10.24
C SER A 284 -14.73 9.95 9.21
N GLY A 285 -15.76 9.36 8.63
CA GLY A 285 -16.46 10.01 7.54
C GLY A 285 -17.91 9.59 7.39
N VAL A 286 -18.60 10.37 6.58
CA VAL A 286 -19.97 10.13 6.16
C VAL A 286 -20.01 10.09 4.64
N THR A 287 -20.59 9.01 4.10
CA THR A 287 -20.90 8.89 2.67
C THR A 287 -22.38 9.07 2.45
N TYR A 288 -22.72 9.89 1.49
CA TYR A 288 -24.07 10.10 0.99
C TYR A 288 -24.16 9.64 -0.47
N LYS A 289 -25.11 8.79 -0.79
CA LYS A 289 -25.43 8.41 -2.17
C LYS A 289 -26.91 8.67 -2.43
N ARG A 290 -27.22 9.36 -3.54
CA ARG A 290 -28.57 9.59 -4.00
C ARG A 290 -28.71 9.23 -5.47
N ILE A 291 -29.61 8.32 -5.79
CA ILE A 291 -30.06 8.05 -7.15
C ILE A 291 -31.05 9.15 -7.50
N ILE A 292 -30.74 9.98 -8.50
CA ILE A 292 -31.56 11.12 -8.91
C ILE A 292 -32.66 10.63 -9.86
N ASN A 293 -32.29 9.77 -10.79
CA ASN A 293 -33.17 9.09 -11.72
C ASN A 293 -32.48 7.86 -12.29
N ASP A 294 -33.07 7.14 -13.23
CA ASP A 294 -32.53 5.90 -13.82
C ASP A 294 -31.21 6.09 -14.55
N LYS A 295 -30.80 7.34 -14.85
CA LYS A 295 -29.61 7.70 -15.60
C LYS A 295 -28.54 8.42 -14.78
N SER A 296 -28.84 8.80 -13.54
CA SER A 296 -27.90 9.62 -12.79
C SER A 296 -27.95 9.41 -11.29
N TYR A 297 -26.79 9.49 -10.68
CA TYR A 297 -26.66 9.53 -9.23
C TYR A 297 -25.51 10.48 -8.80
N VAL A 298 -25.57 10.89 -7.56
CA VAL A 298 -24.52 11.64 -6.88
C VAL A 298 -24.02 10.83 -5.68
N LYS A 299 -22.70 10.80 -5.49
CA LYS A 299 -22.05 10.28 -4.28
C LYS A 299 -21.19 11.38 -3.69
N GLY A 300 -21.34 11.64 -2.39
CA GLY A 300 -20.50 12.55 -1.63
C GLY A 300 -19.91 11.85 -0.42
N THR A 301 -18.65 12.11 -0.10
CA THR A 301 -17.96 11.61 1.09
C THR A 301 -17.29 12.79 1.78
N THR A 302 -17.55 12.98 3.08
CA THR A 302 -16.89 14.00 3.89
C THR A 302 -16.22 13.33 5.07
N THR A 303 -14.96 13.68 5.35
CA THR A 303 -14.14 13.01 6.36
C THR A 303 -13.39 14.01 7.23
N LEU A 304 -13.19 13.62 8.48
CA LEU A 304 -12.19 14.17 9.38
C LEU A 304 -11.05 13.16 9.50
N MET A 305 -9.82 13.61 9.34
CA MET A 305 -8.63 12.77 9.38
C MET A 305 -7.60 13.36 10.33
N TYR A 306 -6.85 12.50 10.97
CA TYR A 306 -5.71 12.82 11.81
C TYR A 306 -4.62 11.79 11.59
N SER A 307 -3.37 12.23 11.46
CA SER A 307 -2.19 11.37 11.42
C SER A 307 -1.09 12.03 12.25
N ASN A 308 -0.44 11.26 13.10
CA ASN A 308 0.74 11.64 13.86
C ASN A 308 1.80 10.57 13.68
N ILE A 309 3.00 10.99 13.28
CA ILE A 309 4.18 10.12 13.25
C ILE A 309 5.24 10.81 14.09
N GLU A 310 5.67 10.17 15.17
CA GLU A 310 6.70 10.69 16.08
C GLU A 310 7.85 9.70 16.19
N ARG A 311 9.07 10.23 16.19
CA ARG A 311 10.31 9.47 16.42
C ARG A 311 11.14 10.15 17.46
N ILE A 312 11.52 9.39 18.46
CA ILE A 312 12.33 9.81 19.59
C ILE A 312 13.52 8.87 19.69
N TYR A 313 14.70 9.40 19.40
CA TYR A 313 15.93 8.61 19.39
C TYR A 313 16.90 9.13 20.44
N ASP A 314 17.18 8.28 21.41
CA ASP A 314 18.13 8.51 22.47
C ASP A 314 19.34 7.55 22.33
N THR A 315 20.51 7.98 22.80
CA THR A 315 21.66 7.13 22.99
C THR A 315 22.08 7.15 24.47
N LEU A 316 22.67 6.08 24.93
CA LEU A 316 23.16 5.96 26.29
C LEU A 316 24.67 6.23 26.35
N SER A 317 25.14 6.88 27.43
CA SER A 317 26.55 6.99 27.76
C SER A 317 27.05 5.70 28.42
N LEU A 318 28.39 5.64 28.65
CA LEU A 318 29.00 4.59 29.48
C LEU A 318 28.42 4.54 30.90
N ASP A 319 28.03 5.71 31.43
CA ASP A 319 27.42 5.85 32.77
C ASP A 319 25.90 5.67 32.76
N ASN A 320 25.34 5.16 31.67
CA ASN A 320 23.89 4.97 31.46
C ASN A 320 23.06 6.28 31.45
N GLU A 321 23.68 7.42 31.27
CA GLU A 321 22.95 8.67 31.05
C GLU A 321 22.35 8.67 29.64
N ARG A 322 21.09 9.15 29.51
CA ARG A 322 20.32 9.19 28.29
C ARG A 322 20.47 10.55 27.60
N TYR A 323 20.87 10.53 26.34
CA TYR A 323 21.02 11.73 25.50
C TYR A 323 20.15 11.64 24.26
N ARG A 324 19.21 12.58 24.12
CA ARG A 324 18.38 12.72 22.94
C ARG A 324 19.21 13.25 21.78
N TYR A 325 19.30 12.50 20.69
CA TYR A 325 20.02 12.93 19.50
C TYR A 325 19.13 13.22 18.29
N GLU A 326 17.87 12.72 18.29
CA GLU A 326 16.91 13.02 17.22
C GLU A 326 15.47 13.05 17.77
N THR A 327 14.73 14.05 17.34
CA THR A 327 13.27 14.14 17.55
C THR A 327 12.63 14.51 16.23
N GLN A 328 11.63 13.74 15.81
CA GLN A 328 10.81 14.04 14.66
C GLN A 328 9.34 13.98 15.07
N GLN A 329 8.53 14.93 14.59
CA GLN A 329 7.09 14.93 14.77
C GLN A 329 6.42 15.43 13.49
N PHE A 330 5.47 14.68 12.99
CA PHE A 330 4.70 14.99 11.78
C PHE A 330 3.23 14.83 12.08
N VAL A 331 2.55 15.94 12.33
CA VAL A 331 1.10 15.98 12.56
C VAL A 331 0.41 16.52 11.33
N ASP A 332 -0.62 15.83 10.89
CA ASP A 332 -1.46 16.19 9.75
C ASP A 332 -2.93 15.94 10.12
N SER A 333 -3.74 16.99 10.12
CA SER A 333 -5.18 16.93 10.36
C SER A 333 -5.93 17.49 9.17
N ARG A 334 -6.95 16.80 8.69
CA ARG A 334 -7.69 17.20 7.49
C ARG A 334 -9.20 17.18 7.69
N LEU A 335 -9.85 18.22 7.21
CA LEU A 335 -11.27 18.19 6.85
C LEU A 335 -11.35 18.05 5.32
N SER A 336 -11.94 16.97 4.85
CA SER A 336 -11.95 16.67 3.43
C SER A 336 -13.34 16.35 2.92
N THR A 337 -13.62 16.73 1.66
CA THR A 337 -14.88 16.37 0.99
C THR A 337 -14.62 15.98 -0.45
N ALA A 338 -15.26 14.91 -0.90
CA ALA A 338 -15.24 14.42 -2.27
C ALA A 338 -16.67 14.30 -2.78
N TRP A 339 -16.94 14.79 -3.96
CA TRP A 339 -18.21 14.67 -4.63
C TRP A 339 -18.03 14.14 -6.04
N ALA A 340 -18.85 13.17 -6.42
CA ALA A 340 -18.89 12.61 -7.75
C ALA A 340 -20.32 12.58 -8.28
N TYR A 341 -20.50 13.01 -9.51
CA TYR A 341 -21.74 12.93 -10.26
C TYR A 341 -21.55 12.00 -11.44
N TRP A 342 -22.44 11.03 -11.55
CA TRP A 342 -22.49 10.06 -12.63
C TRP A 342 -23.73 10.30 -13.48
N TYR A 343 -23.56 10.32 -14.81
CA TYR A 343 -24.65 10.53 -15.74
C TYR A 343 -24.53 9.66 -17.00
N GLU A 344 -25.55 8.86 -17.28
CA GLU A 344 -25.70 8.10 -18.50
C GLU A 344 -26.54 8.91 -19.50
N MET A 345 -25.89 9.57 -20.48
CA MET A 345 -26.57 10.32 -21.52
C MET A 345 -27.43 9.40 -22.37
N ASN A 346 -26.85 8.29 -22.82
CA ASN A 346 -27.49 7.22 -23.56
C ASN A 346 -26.68 5.92 -23.36
N LYS A 347 -27.10 4.81 -23.99
CA LYS A 347 -26.43 3.51 -23.87
C LYS A 347 -24.95 3.51 -24.31
N GLN A 348 -24.54 4.48 -25.12
CA GLN A 348 -23.16 4.57 -25.63
C GLN A 348 -22.28 5.56 -24.89
N VAL A 349 -22.86 6.56 -24.22
CA VAL A 349 -22.12 7.66 -23.62
C VAL A 349 -22.46 7.81 -22.15
N ARG A 350 -21.45 7.70 -21.30
CA ARG A 350 -21.51 7.92 -19.86
C ARG A 350 -20.52 8.96 -19.42
N PHE A 351 -20.90 9.78 -18.46
CA PHE A 351 -20.05 10.81 -17.86
C PHE A 351 -19.89 10.59 -16.38
N LYS A 352 -18.69 10.83 -15.88
CA LYS A 352 -18.42 10.95 -14.46
C LYS A 352 -17.60 12.23 -14.24
N THR A 353 -18.02 13.07 -13.35
CA THR A 353 -17.24 14.24 -12.93
C THR A 353 -17.22 14.33 -11.43
N GLY A 354 -16.18 14.92 -10.88
CA GLY A 354 -16.10 15.05 -9.43
C GLY A 354 -15.00 16.01 -8.99
N THR A 355 -15.00 16.26 -7.69
CA THR A 355 -14.02 17.11 -7.00
C THR A 355 -13.64 16.49 -5.69
N ILE A 356 -12.38 16.69 -5.27
CA ILE A 356 -11.86 16.31 -3.95
C ILE A 356 -11.19 17.55 -3.37
N LEU A 357 -11.57 17.93 -2.18
CA LEU A 357 -11.01 19.10 -1.48
C LEU A 357 -10.50 18.67 -0.10
N HIS A 358 -9.30 19.07 0.24
CA HIS A 358 -8.71 18.86 1.56
C HIS A 358 -8.31 20.22 2.17
N GLY A 359 -8.91 20.59 3.28
CA GLY A 359 -8.37 21.60 4.20
C GLY A 359 -7.42 20.90 5.15
N ILE A 360 -6.16 21.32 5.17
CA ILE A 360 -5.07 20.64 5.87
C ILE A 360 -4.53 21.58 6.94
N ASN A 361 -4.48 21.09 8.18
CA ASN A 361 -3.71 21.72 9.26
C ASN A 361 -2.53 20.80 9.56
N TYR A 362 -1.30 21.32 9.47
CA TYR A 362 -0.08 20.54 9.60
C TYR A 362 0.88 21.19 10.61
N ASP A 363 1.64 20.33 11.30
CA ASP A 363 2.73 20.72 12.19
C ASP A 363 3.87 19.71 12.07
N PHE A 364 5.00 20.17 11.54
CA PHE A 364 6.17 19.35 11.24
C PHE A 364 7.39 19.89 11.95
N TYR A 365 8.05 19.01 12.69
CA TYR A 365 9.26 19.33 13.42
C TYR A 365 10.29 18.21 13.26
N LYS A 366 11.55 18.57 12.98
CA LYS A 366 12.69 17.66 13.03
C LYS A 366 13.88 18.39 13.63
N GLU A 367 14.41 17.82 14.70
CA GLU A 367 15.63 18.25 15.36
C GLU A 367 16.60 17.09 15.40
N THR A 368 17.83 17.34 14.92
CA THR A 368 18.96 16.43 15.10
C THR A 368 20.04 17.11 15.90
N LYS A 369 20.66 16.37 16.80
CA LYS A 369 21.88 16.77 17.50
C LYS A 369 23.01 15.90 16.99
N ALA A 370 24.24 16.40 16.96
CA ALA A 370 25.37 15.64 16.47
C ALA A 370 25.44 14.29 17.20
N ARG A 371 25.47 13.21 16.41
CA ARG A 371 25.53 11.83 16.92
C ARG A 371 26.92 11.56 17.47
N ARG A 372 26.97 10.90 18.63
CA ARG A 372 28.22 10.45 19.25
C ARG A 372 28.97 9.51 18.33
N ASN A 373 30.25 9.80 18.05
CA ASN A 373 31.16 8.78 17.57
C ASN A 373 31.67 7.96 18.76
N THR A 374 31.93 6.68 18.59
CA THR A 374 32.06 5.62 19.58
C THR A 374 33.15 5.79 20.63
N SER A 375 34.01 6.81 20.54
CA SER A 375 35.08 7.06 21.48
C SER A 375 35.04 8.40 22.23
N ASN A 376 34.26 9.38 21.80
CA ASN A 376 34.13 10.67 22.49
C ASN A 376 32.74 11.31 22.31
N ILE A 377 32.31 12.08 23.29
CA ILE A 377 31.12 12.95 23.20
C ILE A 377 31.47 14.06 22.20
N VAL A 378 30.93 13.98 21.00
CA VAL A 378 31.08 15.02 19.99
C VAL A 378 30.04 16.11 20.25
N ASP A 379 30.46 17.35 20.07
CA ASP A 379 29.71 18.59 20.21
C ASP A 379 28.24 18.45 19.73
N PHE A 380 27.32 18.74 20.64
CA PHE A 380 25.87 18.71 20.36
C PHE A 380 25.45 19.99 19.63
N ASN A 381 25.87 20.16 18.40
CA ASN A 381 25.30 21.20 17.56
C ASN A 381 23.86 20.85 17.24
N ARG A 382 22.93 21.55 17.90
CA ARG A 382 21.50 21.45 17.64
C ARG A 382 21.23 21.94 16.23
N ASN A 383 20.72 21.06 15.38
CA ASN A 383 20.24 21.42 14.04
C ASN A 383 18.73 21.18 13.95
N VAL A 384 17.96 22.24 13.79
CA VAL A 384 16.55 22.18 13.44
C VAL A 384 16.46 22.47 11.95
N ASN A 385 16.25 21.42 11.17
CA ASN A 385 16.20 21.50 9.71
C ASN A 385 14.77 21.37 9.15
N LEU A 386 13.77 21.18 10.03
CA LEU A 386 12.37 21.18 9.69
C LEU A 386 11.59 21.81 10.84
N ASN A 387 10.92 22.94 10.57
CA ASN A 387 10.04 23.60 11.51
C ASN A 387 8.95 24.33 10.73
N GLY A 388 7.82 23.67 10.54
CA GLY A 388 6.73 24.21 9.71
C GLY A 388 5.38 23.81 10.25
N GLY A 389 4.57 24.82 10.57
CA GLY A 389 3.17 24.64 10.97
C GLY A 389 2.26 25.62 10.26
N GLY A 390 1.02 25.24 10.07
CA GLY A 390 0.04 26.13 9.46
C GLY A 390 -1.15 25.41 8.84
N MET A 391 -1.89 26.18 8.07
CA MET A 391 -3.07 25.71 7.35
C MET A 391 -2.87 25.88 5.84
N SER A 392 -3.30 24.88 5.09
CA SER A 392 -3.31 24.92 3.62
C SER A 392 -4.51 24.17 3.08
N PHE A 393 -4.65 24.16 1.77
CA PHE A 393 -5.66 23.35 1.12
C PHE A 393 -5.11 22.72 -0.16
N THR A 394 -5.68 21.60 -0.56
CA THR A 394 -5.50 21.02 -1.87
C THR A 394 -6.86 20.80 -2.52
N GLY A 395 -6.91 21.00 -3.83
CA GLY A 395 -8.12 20.80 -4.62
C GLY A 395 -7.83 19.91 -5.81
N GLN A 396 -8.75 19.01 -6.10
CA GLN A 396 -8.71 18.15 -7.28
C GLN A 396 -10.06 18.24 -7.99
N ILE A 397 -10.03 18.29 -9.31
CA ILE A 397 -11.22 18.22 -10.16
C ILE A 397 -10.94 17.24 -11.29
N TYR A 398 -11.93 16.42 -11.63
CA TYR A 398 -11.81 15.50 -12.73
C TYR A 398 -13.10 15.37 -13.54
N GLY A 399 -12.93 15.01 -14.80
CA GLY A 399 -14.01 14.63 -15.70
C GLY A 399 -13.62 13.42 -16.52
N LEU A 400 -14.55 12.50 -16.69
CA LEU A 400 -14.42 11.25 -17.42
C LEU A 400 -15.58 11.08 -18.37
N THR A 401 -15.29 10.65 -19.59
CA THR A 401 -16.29 10.25 -20.59
C THR A 401 -15.97 8.83 -21.02
N GLN A 402 -16.92 7.92 -20.90
CA GLN A 402 -16.90 6.61 -21.52
C GLN A 402 -17.75 6.65 -22.77
N TYR A 403 -17.16 6.25 -23.90
CA TYR A 403 -17.86 6.11 -25.17
C TYR A 403 -17.77 4.67 -25.66
N SER A 404 -18.90 3.98 -25.71
CA SER A 404 -19.06 2.58 -26.14
C SER A 404 -19.86 2.51 -27.45
N PRO A 405 -19.23 2.74 -28.61
CA PRO A 405 -19.94 2.73 -29.90
C PRO A 405 -20.50 1.37 -30.28
N SER A 406 -19.96 0.30 -29.71
CA SER A 406 -20.43 -1.07 -29.87
C SER A 406 -20.22 -1.86 -28.58
N SER A 407 -20.76 -3.09 -28.51
CA SER A 407 -20.50 -4.01 -27.39
C SER A 407 -19.05 -4.52 -27.31
N GLN A 408 -18.24 -4.26 -28.34
CA GLN A 408 -16.86 -4.70 -28.42
C GLN A 408 -15.85 -3.60 -28.08
N LEU A 409 -16.23 -2.33 -28.13
CA LEU A 409 -15.31 -1.21 -28.02
C LEU A 409 -15.75 -0.22 -26.96
N ASP A 410 -14.91 -0.06 -25.92
CA ASP A 410 -15.02 0.97 -24.91
C ASP A 410 -13.85 1.93 -25.03
N ILE A 411 -14.11 3.22 -25.08
CA ILE A 411 -13.12 4.30 -25.10
C ILE A 411 -13.40 5.19 -23.89
N ASN A 412 -12.43 5.33 -22.99
CA ASN A 412 -12.50 6.23 -21.85
C ASN A 412 -11.53 7.39 -22.07
N PHE A 413 -12.04 8.60 -22.07
CA PHE A 413 -11.25 9.81 -22.04
C PHE A 413 -11.47 10.53 -20.73
N GLY A 414 -10.39 10.99 -20.09
CA GLY A 414 -10.46 11.69 -18.82
C GLY A 414 -9.44 12.79 -18.69
N LEU A 415 -9.76 13.76 -17.84
CA LEU A 415 -8.90 14.85 -17.46
C LEU A 415 -8.95 15.01 -15.96
N HIS A 416 -7.79 15.11 -15.31
CA HIS A 416 -7.63 15.41 -13.90
C HIS A 416 -6.78 16.66 -13.74
N ALA A 417 -7.15 17.54 -12.81
CA ALA A 417 -6.37 18.70 -12.43
C ALA A 417 -6.26 18.79 -10.92
N MET A 418 -5.09 19.16 -10.43
CA MET A 418 -4.83 19.34 -9.00
C MET A 418 -4.23 20.72 -8.74
N TYR A 419 -4.58 21.30 -7.59
CA TYR A 419 -4.03 22.53 -7.06
C TYR A 419 -3.44 22.30 -5.67
N LEU A 420 -2.21 22.77 -5.45
CA LEU A 420 -1.51 22.70 -4.17
C LEU A 420 -1.42 24.11 -3.55
N GLY A 421 -2.15 24.35 -2.46
CA GLY A 421 -2.31 25.69 -1.90
C GLY A 421 -1.05 26.25 -1.23
N ILE A 422 -0.12 25.40 -0.74
CA ILE A 422 1.11 25.90 -0.09
C ILE A 422 1.99 26.73 -1.02
N ASN A 423 2.10 26.35 -2.30
CA ASN A 423 2.98 27.02 -3.28
C ASN A 423 2.28 27.36 -4.60
N SER A 424 0.95 27.23 -4.64
CA SER A 424 0.10 27.57 -5.80
C SER A 424 0.42 26.78 -7.08
N LYS A 425 1.06 25.63 -7.00
CA LYS A 425 1.34 24.78 -8.16
C LYS A 425 0.08 24.05 -8.63
N VAL A 426 0.02 23.81 -9.94
CA VAL A 426 -1.08 23.12 -10.61
C VAL A 426 -0.53 21.94 -11.41
N SER A 427 -1.24 20.83 -11.43
CA SER A 427 -0.99 19.72 -12.37
C SER A 427 -2.17 19.55 -13.33
N PHE A 428 -1.86 18.96 -14.49
CA PHE A 428 -2.82 18.66 -15.54
C PHE A 428 -2.53 17.27 -16.11
N ASP A 429 -3.48 16.34 -15.96
CA ASP A 429 -3.26 14.92 -16.20
C ASP A 429 -4.30 14.37 -17.18
N PRO A 430 -4.07 14.45 -18.51
CA PRO A 430 -4.94 13.83 -19.51
C PRO A 430 -4.74 12.31 -19.51
N ARG A 431 -5.82 11.56 -19.68
CA ARG A 431 -5.84 10.09 -19.70
C ARG A 431 -6.77 9.58 -20.78
N LEU A 432 -6.33 8.54 -21.49
CA LEU A 432 -7.08 7.83 -22.49
C LEU A 432 -6.93 6.34 -22.27
N SER A 433 -8.03 5.60 -22.29
CA SER A 433 -7.95 4.15 -22.33
C SER A 433 -8.97 3.58 -23.32
N ILE A 434 -8.58 2.46 -23.95
CA ILE A 434 -9.37 1.76 -24.95
C ILE A 434 -9.39 0.29 -24.58
N LYS A 435 -10.58 -0.29 -24.52
CA LYS A 435 -10.78 -1.75 -24.38
C LYS A 435 -11.48 -2.26 -25.61
N TYR A 436 -10.87 -3.27 -26.24
CA TYR A 436 -11.46 -3.96 -27.38
C TYR A 436 -11.68 -5.44 -27.06
N THR A 437 -12.93 -5.88 -27.09
CA THR A 437 -13.34 -7.27 -26.89
C THR A 437 -13.25 -8.02 -28.20
N LEU A 438 -12.19 -8.82 -28.37
CA LEU A 438 -11.95 -9.64 -29.56
C LEU A 438 -12.98 -10.76 -29.69
N THR A 439 -13.21 -11.45 -28.58
CA THR A 439 -14.18 -12.54 -28.45
C THR A 439 -14.79 -12.49 -27.04
N SER A 440 -15.79 -13.31 -26.74
CA SER A 440 -16.34 -13.44 -25.39
C SER A 440 -15.32 -13.83 -24.31
N THR A 441 -14.12 -14.28 -24.70
CA THR A 441 -13.08 -14.75 -23.80
C THR A 441 -11.77 -13.95 -23.90
N GLN A 442 -11.66 -13.01 -24.85
CA GLN A 442 -10.42 -12.29 -25.12
C GLN A 442 -10.63 -10.79 -25.24
N ASN A 443 -9.80 -10.04 -24.54
CA ASN A 443 -9.80 -8.58 -24.56
C ASN A 443 -8.39 -8.05 -24.78
N ILE A 444 -8.29 -6.93 -25.52
CA ILE A 444 -7.10 -6.08 -25.59
C ILE A 444 -7.44 -4.75 -24.92
N GLY A 445 -6.53 -4.25 -24.10
CA GLY A 445 -6.62 -2.95 -23.45
C GLY A 445 -5.40 -2.09 -23.76
N VAL A 446 -5.63 -0.80 -23.98
CA VAL A 446 -4.56 0.21 -24.11
C VAL A 446 -4.88 1.33 -23.13
N ALA A 447 -3.87 1.81 -22.39
CA ALA A 447 -4.00 3.01 -21.57
C ALA A 447 -2.79 3.92 -21.77
N LEU A 448 -3.07 5.22 -21.90
CA LEU A 448 -2.11 6.29 -22.04
C LEU A 448 -2.50 7.39 -21.08
N GLY A 449 -1.57 7.91 -20.28
CA GLY A 449 -1.97 8.96 -19.37
C GLY A 449 -0.84 9.53 -18.54
N ARG A 450 -1.06 10.76 -18.09
CA ARG A 450 -0.21 11.43 -17.11
C ARG A 450 -0.79 11.25 -15.72
N HIS A 451 0.09 11.03 -14.77
CA HIS A 451 -0.18 10.95 -13.35
C HIS A 451 0.78 11.89 -12.61
N SER A 452 0.25 12.71 -11.73
CA SER A 452 1.06 13.64 -10.94
C SER A 452 0.89 13.40 -9.45
N GLN A 453 1.95 13.66 -8.69
CA GLN A 453 1.94 13.53 -7.23
C GLN A 453 2.73 14.67 -6.58
N THR A 454 2.25 15.16 -5.43
CA THR A 454 3.01 16.09 -4.58
C THR A 454 4.20 15.36 -3.94
N LEU A 455 5.21 16.12 -3.53
CA LEU A 455 6.16 15.59 -2.55
C LEU A 455 5.42 15.28 -1.23
N PRO A 456 5.96 14.42 -0.36
CA PRO A 456 5.55 14.39 1.04
C PRO A 456 5.55 15.80 1.61
N LEU A 457 4.44 16.21 2.27
CA LEU A 457 4.21 17.62 2.58
C LEU A 457 5.35 18.25 3.39
N ALA A 458 5.97 17.49 4.29
CA ALA A 458 7.09 17.94 5.10
C ALA A 458 8.33 18.35 4.26
N ALA A 459 8.53 17.76 3.09
CA ALA A 459 9.68 18.08 2.22
C ALA A 459 9.71 19.55 1.77
N TYR A 460 8.55 20.18 1.64
CA TYR A 460 8.42 21.59 1.26
C TYR A 460 8.91 22.56 2.35
N PHE A 461 9.00 22.09 3.59
CA PHE A 461 9.33 22.91 4.76
C PHE A 461 10.75 22.68 5.28
N TYR A 462 11.60 21.98 4.54
CA TYR A 462 13.01 21.90 4.85
C TYR A 462 13.61 23.31 4.90
N GLU A 463 14.39 23.59 5.96
CA GLU A 463 15.02 24.88 6.22
C GLU A 463 16.54 24.73 6.34
N GLU A 464 17.25 25.63 5.68
CA GLU A 464 18.69 25.80 5.84
C GLU A 464 19.08 27.26 6.00
N ASN A 465 20.29 27.54 6.40
CA ASN A 465 20.79 28.89 6.40
C ASN A 465 21.08 29.34 4.98
N GLU A 466 20.73 30.59 4.61
CA GLU A 466 20.97 31.18 3.28
C GLU A 466 22.46 31.09 2.86
N SER A 467 23.36 31.14 3.85
CA SER A 467 24.80 30.88 3.69
C SER A 467 25.38 30.44 5.04
N GLU A 468 26.61 29.86 5.04
CA GLU A 468 27.27 29.38 6.27
C GLU A 468 27.36 30.42 7.39
N ASN A 469 27.43 31.69 7.06
CA ASN A 469 27.54 32.80 8.01
C ASN A 469 26.22 33.59 8.20
N SER A 470 25.12 33.14 7.60
CA SER A 470 23.80 33.78 7.69
C SER A 470 22.94 33.13 8.77
N ASN A 471 22.23 33.96 9.54
CA ASN A 471 21.16 33.47 10.41
C ASN A 471 19.78 33.50 9.73
N ILE A 472 19.74 33.86 8.43
CA ILE A 472 18.50 33.90 7.67
C ILE A 472 18.19 32.47 7.22
N LYS A 473 17.00 31.98 7.54
CA LYS A 473 16.50 30.68 7.10
C LYS A 473 15.81 30.80 5.75
N VAL A 474 16.13 29.90 4.84
CA VAL A 474 15.48 29.75 3.53
C VAL A 474 14.85 28.36 3.43
N ARG A 475 13.83 28.22 2.58
CA ARG A 475 13.12 26.95 2.28
C ARG A 475 13.31 26.60 0.80
N PRO A 476 14.45 26.03 0.43
CA PRO A 476 14.77 25.82 -0.98
C PRO A 476 13.79 24.91 -1.71
N ASN A 477 13.20 23.93 -1.01
CA ASN A 477 12.27 22.95 -1.59
C ASN A 477 10.82 23.47 -1.68
N PHE A 478 10.52 24.69 -1.19
CA PHE A 478 9.12 25.17 -1.06
C PHE A 478 8.41 25.28 -2.41
N ASP A 479 9.10 25.70 -3.45
CA ASP A 479 8.55 25.89 -4.79
C ASP A 479 8.59 24.63 -5.68
N SER A 480 8.91 23.47 -5.13
CA SER A 480 8.98 22.21 -5.88
C SER A 480 7.64 21.91 -6.57
N PRO A 481 7.67 21.52 -7.86
CA PRO A 481 6.49 21.16 -8.63
C PRO A 481 5.99 19.75 -8.26
N TYR A 482 4.90 19.32 -8.88
CA TYR A 482 4.46 17.93 -8.87
C TYR A 482 5.48 17.03 -9.59
N ILE A 483 5.78 15.86 -9.01
CA ILE A 483 6.42 14.77 -9.75
C ILE A 483 5.40 14.23 -10.75
N LYS A 484 5.83 13.92 -11.97
CA LYS A 484 4.95 13.44 -13.05
C LYS A 484 5.40 12.09 -13.59
N SER A 485 4.42 11.29 -13.99
CA SER A 485 4.60 9.98 -14.58
C SER A 485 3.73 9.84 -15.82
N ASP A 486 4.35 9.80 -17.00
CA ASP A 486 3.67 9.48 -18.25
C ASP A 486 3.69 7.98 -18.45
N GLN A 487 2.52 7.35 -18.54
CA GLN A 487 2.35 5.91 -18.57
C GLN A 487 1.73 5.46 -19.90
N TYR A 488 2.25 4.35 -20.44
CA TYR A 488 1.81 3.71 -21.68
C TYR A 488 1.68 2.21 -21.38
N ILE A 489 0.49 1.65 -21.51
CA ILE A 489 0.21 0.26 -21.13
C ILE A 489 -0.58 -0.41 -22.26
N LEU A 490 -0.15 -1.61 -22.64
CA LEU A 490 -0.86 -2.51 -23.55
C LEU A 490 -1.14 -3.82 -22.79
N SER A 491 -2.40 -4.22 -22.71
CA SER A 491 -2.81 -5.44 -22.02
C SER A 491 -3.51 -6.42 -22.97
N TYR A 492 -3.32 -7.71 -22.74
CA TYR A 492 -4.08 -8.79 -23.32
C TYR A 492 -4.60 -9.70 -22.21
N THR A 493 -5.90 -9.98 -22.23
CA THR A 493 -6.55 -10.87 -21.26
C THR A 493 -7.28 -11.98 -21.99
N TYR A 494 -7.08 -13.22 -21.53
CA TYR A 494 -7.81 -14.40 -21.97
C TYR A 494 -8.42 -15.11 -20.76
N VAL A 495 -9.72 -15.40 -20.80
CA VAL A 495 -10.44 -16.17 -19.76
C VAL A 495 -11.00 -17.45 -20.41
N SER A 496 -10.50 -18.59 -19.96
CA SER A 496 -10.95 -19.87 -20.49
C SER A 496 -12.32 -20.26 -19.89
N PRO A 497 -13.09 -21.15 -20.57
CA PRO A 497 -14.34 -21.70 -20.02
C PRO A 497 -14.14 -22.49 -18.71
N ARG A 498 -12.91 -22.86 -18.37
CA ARG A 498 -12.55 -23.54 -17.10
C ARG A 498 -12.17 -22.57 -15.97
N LEU A 499 -12.48 -21.27 -16.11
CA LEU A 499 -12.15 -20.21 -15.16
C LEU A 499 -10.62 -20.08 -14.94
N ILE A 500 -9.83 -20.28 -15.98
CA ILE A 500 -8.40 -19.96 -15.99
C ILE A 500 -8.23 -18.66 -16.76
N LYS A 501 -7.70 -17.65 -16.09
CA LYS A 501 -7.40 -16.33 -16.66
C LYS A 501 -5.91 -16.22 -16.95
N PHE A 502 -5.57 -15.79 -18.13
CA PHE A 502 -4.23 -15.35 -18.51
C PHE A 502 -4.28 -13.84 -18.76
N ASN A 503 -3.33 -13.11 -18.22
CA ASN A 503 -3.14 -11.68 -18.46
C ASN A 503 -1.67 -11.42 -18.79
N ALA A 504 -1.43 -10.60 -19.81
CA ALA A 504 -0.12 -10.08 -20.16
C ALA A 504 -0.21 -8.57 -20.35
N GLU A 505 0.68 -7.82 -19.69
CA GLU A 505 0.75 -6.37 -19.81
C GLU A 505 2.17 -5.93 -20.16
N PHE A 506 2.30 -5.14 -21.22
CA PHE A 506 3.52 -4.41 -21.58
C PHE A 506 3.35 -2.99 -21.11
N TYR A 507 4.35 -2.42 -20.42
CA TYR A 507 4.27 -1.07 -19.94
C TYR A 507 5.59 -0.31 -20.16
N TYR A 508 5.44 0.99 -20.38
CA TYR A 508 6.51 1.97 -20.36
C TYR A 508 6.04 3.17 -19.53
N GLN A 509 6.87 3.63 -18.61
CA GLN A 509 6.61 4.75 -17.74
C GLN A 509 7.80 5.70 -17.79
N ARG A 510 7.53 6.98 -17.96
CA ARG A 510 8.52 8.04 -17.95
C ARG A 510 8.24 9.00 -16.81
N LEU A 511 9.22 9.18 -15.93
CA LEU A 511 9.15 10.04 -14.76
C LEU A 511 9.85 11.36 -15.05
N HIS A 512 9.27 12.45 -14.54
CA HIS A 512 9.74 13.81 -14.71
C HIS A 512 9.64 14.60 -13.41
N ASP A 513 10.41 15.68 -13.31
CA ASP A 513 10.38 16.61 -12.19
C ASP A 513 10.65 15.93 -10.85
N VAL A 514 11.49 14.89 -10.85
CA VAL A 514 11.86 14.16 -9.63
C VAL A 514 12.94 14.93 -8.88
N PRO A 515 12.79 15.19 -7.58
CA PRO A 515 13.83 15.84 -6.78
C PRO A 515 15.14 15.04 -6.79
N VAL A 516 16.21 15.72 -7.13
CA VAL A 516 17.61 15.29 -7.04
C VAL A 516 18.38 16.31 -6.22
N ARG A 517 19.54 15.94 -5.68
CA ARG A 517 20.37 16.89 -4.94
C ARG A 517 20.84 18.03 -5.86
N GLU A 518 20.81 19.27 -5.36
CA GLU A 518 21.29 20.42 -6.13
C GLU A 518 22.79 20.37 -6.37
N GLU A 519 23.55 20.06 -5.32
CA GLU A 519 24.97 19.84 -5.40
C GLU A 519 25.28 18.36 -5.63
N GLU A 520 26.15 18.06 -6.57
CA GLU A 520 26.58 16.70 -6.85
C GLU A 520 27.62 16.23 -5.81
N ILE A 521 27.13 15.70 -4.68
CA ILE A 521 28.00 15.16 -3.63
C ILE A 521 28.44 13.71 -3.96
N GLY A 522 28.10 13.21 -5.15
CA GLY A 522 28.48 11.85 -5.56
C GLY A 522 27.69 10.73 -4.88
N ASP A 523 26.56 11.04 -4.22
CA ASP A 523 25.71 10.05 -3.55
C ASP A 523 24.59 9.48 -4.43
N GLY A 524 24.43 9.99 -5.66
CA GLY A 524 23.41 9.55 -6.62
C GLY A 524 21.98 9.72 -6.10
N TYR A 525 21.72 10.75 -5.28
CA TYR A 525 20.42 10.96 -4.70
C TYR A 525 19.35 11.22 -5.76
N TRP A 526 18.30 10.40 -5.74
CA TRP A 526 17.08 10.52 -6.52
C TRP A 526 15.91 10.13 -5.62
N MET A 527 14.96 11.04 -5.39
CA MET A 527 13.98 10.90 -4.30
C MET A 527 13.19 9.58 -4.36
N LEU A 528 12.76 9.17 -5.55
CA LEU A 528 12.00 7.92 -5.71
C LEU A 528 12.85 6.65 -5.58
N ASN A 529 14.15 6.79 -5.29
CA ASN A 529 15.04 5.68 -4.96
C ASN A 529 15.28 5.55 -3.44
N ARG A 530 14.48 6.22 -2.63
CA ARG A 530 14.51 6.14 -1.18
C ARG A 530 13.22 5.51 -0.66
N GLN A 531 13.35 4.80 0.44
CA GLN A 531 12.22 4.23 1.17
C GLN A 531 12.15 4.90 2.53
N GLY A 532 11.00 5.54 2.80
CA GLY A 532 10.68 6.06 4.12
C GLY A 532 11.40 7.34 4.53
N GLU A 533 11.94 8.08 3.58
CA GLU A 533 12.57 9.37 3.85
C GLU A 533 12.19 10.37 2.76
N PHE A 534 12.03 11.61 3.14
CA PHE A 534 11.92 12.75 2.23
C PHE A 534 13.21 13.58 2.32
N PRO A 535 13.52 14.41 1.32
CA PRO A 535 14.74 15.20 1.34
C PRO A 535 14.72 16.22 2.49
N ASP A 536 15.72 16.11 3.38
CA ASP A 536 16.02 17.07 4.43
C ASP A 536 17.28 17.88 4.10
N PHE A 537 17.44 18.19 2.83
CA PHE A 537 18.47 19.02 2.20
C PHE A 537 17.90 19.65 0.92
N ASN A 538 18.67 20.60 0.37
CA ASN A 538 18.31 21.30 -0.86
C ASN A 538 18.23 20.37 -2.06
N THR A 539 17.13 20.46 -2.82
CA THR A 539 16.88 19.66 -4.03
C THR A 539 16.38 20.50 -5.18
N VAL A 540 16.67 20.04 -6.39
CA VAL A 540 16.10 20.57 -7.63
C VAL A 540 15.27 19.49 -8.31
N SER A 541 14.13 19.89 -8.90
CA SER A 541 13.19 18.98 -9.56
C SER A 541 13.57 18.74 -11.03
N GLU A 542 14.81 18.34 -11.30
CA GLU A 542 15.36 18.11 -12.64
C GLU A 542 15.62 16.63 -12.95
N GLY A 543 15.47 15.76 -11.96
CA GLY A 543 15.61 14.32 -12.12
C GLY A 543 14.52 13.73 -13.02
N LYS A 544 14.89 12.68 -13.76
CA LYS A 544 14.00 11.90 -14.63
C LYS A 544 14.11 10.43 -14.30
N GLY A 545 13.20 9.61 -14.84
CA GLY A 545 13.25 8.16 -14.69
C GLY A 545 12.52 7.43 -15.80
N GLU A 546 12.84 6.15 -15.96
CA GLU A 546 12.22 5.27 -16.93
C GLU A 546 12.01 3.89 -16.32
N ASN A 547 10.77 3.41 -16.35
CA ASN A 547 10.43 2.05 -15.96
C ASN A 547 9.73 1.37 -17.12
N TYR A 548 10.15 0.17 -17.50
CA TYR A 548 9.51 -0.60 -18.55
C TYR A 548 9.63 -2.08 -18.31
N GLY A 549 8.65 -2.83 -18.79
CA GLY A 549 8.64 -4.26 -18.60
C GLY A 549 7.41 -4.97 -19.14
N ILE A 550 7.33 -6.24 -18.79
CA ILE A 550 6.21 -7.12 -19.05
C ILE A 550 5.78 -7.80 -17.76
N ASP A 551 4.48 -7.73 -17.48
CA ASP A 551 3.82 -8.44 -16.38
C ASP A 551 2.97 -9.58 -16.95
N LEU A 552 3.13 -10.78 -16.40
CA LEU A 552 2.40 -11.98 -16.79
C LEU A 552 1.67 -12.54 -15.57
N ALA A 553 0.42 -12.94 -15.74
CA ALA A 553 -0.34 -13.65 -14.72
C ALA A 553 -1.12 -14.81 -15.32
N LEU A 554 -1.05 -15.97 -14.67
CA LEU A 554 -1.89 -17.11 -14.93
C LEU A 554 -2.62 -17.49 -13.65
N GLU A 555 -3.94 -17.36 -13.66
CA GLU A 555 -4.78 -17.51 -12.49
C GLU A 555 -5.88 -18.54 -12.73
N LYS A 556 -6.10 -19.39 -11.74
CA LYS A 556 -7.28 -20.22 -11.61
C LYS A 556 -8.03 -19.80 -10.36
N PHE A 557 -9.23 -19.26 -10.54
CA PHE A 557 -10.11 -18.92 -9.44
C PHE A 557 -10.52 -20.18 -8.66
N PHE A 558 -10.86 -19.98 -7.39
CA PHE A 558 -11.28 -21.08 -6.53
C PHE A 558 -12.46 -21.82 -7.13
N SER A 559 -12.17 -22.93 -7.75
CA SER A 559 -13.16 -23.83 -8.36
C SER A 559 -12.68 -25.25 -8.24
N ASN A 560 -13.61 -26.21 -8.05
CA ASN A 560 -13.26 -27.61 -7.81
C ASN A 560 -12.24 -27.80 -6.67
N LYS A 561 -12.36 -26.95 -5.61
CA LYS A 561 -11.55 -27.02 -4.38
C LYS A 561 -10.06 -26.71 -4.58
N ILE A 562 -9.68 -26.08 -5.68
CA ILE A 562 -8.30 -25.68 -5.99
C ILE A 562 -8.30 -24.27 -6.56
N TYR A 563 -7.34 -23.46 -6.14
CA TYR A 563 -6.97 -22.20 -6.79
C TYR A 563 -5.46 -22.10 -6.97
N PHE A 564 -5.02 -21.33 -7.93
CA PHE A 564 -3.62 -20.93 -8.07
C PHE A 564 -3.50 -19.55 -8.74
N LEU A 565 -2.42 -18.86 -8.41
CA LEU A 565 -1.99 -17.65 -9.07
C LEU A 565 -0.47 -17.73 -9.30
N LEU A 566 -0.06 -17.74 -10.55
CA LEU A 566 1.33 -17.64 -10.98
C LEU A 566 1.53 -16.28 -11.62
N THR A 567 2.45 -15.50 -11.11
CA THR A 567 2.84 -14.20 -11.68
C THR A 567 4.32 -14.19 -12.00
N ALA A 568 4.67 -13.49 -13.07
CA ALA A 568 6.05 -13.23 -13.45
C ALA A 568 6.13 -11.83 -14.07
N SER A 569 7.12 -11.05 -13.65
CA SER A 569 7.38 -9.72 -14.19
C SER A 569 8.85 -9.60 -14.55
N PHE A 570 9.13 -9.08 -15.73
CA PHE A 570 10.49 -8.79 -16.21
C PHE A 570 10.55 -7.30 -16.52
N PHE A 571 11.47 -6.58 -15.89
CA PHE A 571 11.47 -5.14 -15.98
C PHE A 571 12.83 -4.51 -15.71
N GLU A 572 12.94 -3.26 -16.12
CA GLU A 572 14.01 -2.35 -15.73
C GLU A 572 13.43 -1.06 -15.17
N SER A 573 14.07 -0.54 -14.15
CA SER A 573 13.78 0.74 -13.53
C SER A 573 15.09 1.53 -13.43
N ASN A 574 15.10 2.73 -14.00
CA ASN A 574 16.29 3.57 -14.09
C ASN A 574 15.97 5.00 -13.63
N SER A 575 16.89 5.58 -12.88
CA SER A 575 16.96 7.00 -12.57
C SER A 575 17.88 7.71 -13.55
N ILE A 576 17.63 8.99 -13.81
CA ILE A 576 18.45 9.86 -14.66
C ILE A 576 18.69 11.12 -13.87
N SER A 577 19.97 11.43 -13.58
CA SER A 577 20.38 12.64 -12.86
C SER A 577 20.12 13.92 -13.69
N LYS A 578 20.33 15.08 -13.08
CA LYS A 578 20.21 16.37 -13.82
C LYS A 578 21.23 16.48 -14.95
N GLU A 579 22.41 15.87 -14.82
CA GLU A 579 23.49 15.81 -15.83
C GLU A 579 23.17 14.80 -16.94
N GLY A 580 22.08 14.03 -16.85
CA GLY A 580 21.69 13.02 -17.82
C GLY A 580 22.33 11.64 -17.60
N ILE A 581 22.99 11.40 -16.48
CA ILE A 581 23.59 10.10 -16.15
C ILE A 581 22.46 9.12 -15.78
N LYS A 582 22.37 8.04 -16.53
CA LYS A 582 21.40 6.96 -16.31
C LYS A 582 21.98 5.89 -15.41
N SER A 583 21.31 5.60 -14.30
CA SER A 583 21.67 4.55 -13.34
C SER A 583 20.45 3.69 -13.00
N PRO A 584 20.60 2.39 -12.74
CA PRO A 584 19.49 1.60 -12.22
C PRO A 584 18.96 2.15 -10.90
N THR A 585 17.69 1.92 -10.57
CA THR A 585 17.19 2.16 -9.21
C THR A 585 17.50 0.96 -8.31
N GLN A 586 17.51 1.17 -6.98
CA GLN A 586 17.68 0.04 -6.03
C GLN A 586 16.60 -1.04 -6.20
N TYR A 587 15.43 -0.67 -6.73
CA TYR A 587 14.28 -1.55 -6.94
C TYR A 587 14.30 -2.28 -8.29
N SER A 588 15.30 -2.02 -9.14
CA SER A 588 15.46 -2.67 -10.45
C SER A 588 16.01 -4.09 -10.29
N THR A 589 15.20 -4.98 -9.71
CA THR A 589 15.56 -6.38 -9.47
C THR A 589 15.56 -7.24 -10.73
N LYS A 590 15.20 -6.67 -11.87
CA LYS A 590 15.08 -7.24 -13.22
C LYS A 590 13.93 -8.22 -13.40
N TRP A 591 13.59 -9.02 -12.39
CA TRP A 591 12.50 -9.97 -12.46
C TRP A 591 11.91 -10.26 -11.08
N ILE A 592 10.61 -10.53 -11.06
CA ILE A 592 9.81 -10.91 -9.90
C ILE A 592 8.97 -12.11 -10.32
N SER A 593 8.87 -13.14 -9.49
CA SER A 593 7.97 -14.26 -9.70
C SER A 593 7.32 -14.68 -8.39
N THR A 594 6.00 -14.87 -8.43
CA THR A 594 5.25 -15.37 -7.28
C THR A 594 4.31 -16.49 -7.74
N PHE A 595 4.33 -17.60 -7.00
CA PHE A 595 3.40 -18.70 -7.20
C PHE A 595 2.64 -18.98 -5.91
N THR A 596 1.32 -18.77 -5.95
CA THR A 596 0.40 -19.10 -4.86
C THR A 596 -0.50 -20.26 -5.29
N LEU A 597 -0.62 -21.26 -4.44
CA LEU A 597 -1.46 -22.44 -4.68
C LEU A 597 -2.23 -22.77 -3.41
N GLY A 598 -3.49 -23.15 -3.54
CA GLY A 598 -4.27 -23.67 -2.43
C GLY A 598 -5.26 -24.75 -2.83
N ARG A 599 -5.52 -25.62 -1.86
CA ARG A 599 -6.47 -26.73 -2.00
C ARG A 599 -7.30 -26.88 -0.74
N GLU A 600 -8.60 -27.16 -0.92
CA GLU A 600 -9.53 -27.49 0.15
C GLU A 600 -10.01 -28.95 0.04
N ILE A 601 -10.04 -29.65 1.15
CA ILE A 601 -10.54 -31.02 1.29
C ILE A 601 -11.70 -31.00 2.27
N GLU A 602 -12.92 -31.15 1.78
CA GLU A 602 -14.14 -31.17 2.59
C GLU A 602 -14.38 -32.57 3.18
N PHE A 603 -14.84 -32.59 4.42
CA PHE A 603 -15.23 -33.82 5.10
C PHE A 603 -16.77 -33.97 5.14
N ARG A 604 -17.23 -35.19 5.03
CA ARG A 604 -18.69 -35.51 5.04
C ARG A 604 -19.45 -35.01 6.27
N ARG A 605 -18.75 -34.69 7.36
CA ARG A 605 -19.33 -34.21 8.62
C ARG A 605 -19.31 -32.70 8.79
N GLY A 606 -19.10 -31.95 7.73
CA GLY A 606 -19.19 -30.49 7.74
C GLY A 606 -17.92 -29.78 8.25
N GLY A 607 -16.74 -30.33 8.01
CA GLY A 607 -15.45 -29.67 8.19
C GLY A 607 -14.66 -29.66 6.89
N ALA A 608 -13.62 -28.82 6.82
CA ALA A 608 -12.71 -28.76 5.69
C ALA A 608 -11.28 -28.55 6.15
N LEU A 609 -10.34 -29.21 5.48
CA LEU A 609 -8.91 -28.96 5.65
C LEU A 609 -8.40 -28.18 4.44
N GLN A 610 -7.75 -27.05 4.70
CA GLN A 610 -7.21 -26.15 3.69
C GLN A 610 -5.69 -26.19 3.75
N PHE A 611 -5.07 -26.30 2.59
CA PHE A 611 -3.63 -26.18 2.38
C PHE A 611 -3.36 -25.02 1.45
N GLY A 612 -2.37 -24.22 1.78
CA GLY A 612 -1.88 -23.13 0.95
C GLY A 612 -0.35 -23.09 0.96
N ALA A 613 0.22 -22.73 -0.16
CA ALA A 613 1.63 -22.44 -0.30
C ALA A 613 1.83 -21.20 -1.18
N ARG A 614 2.82 -20.37 -0.84
CA ARG A 614 3.25 -19.24 -1.65
C ARG A 614 4.77 -19.27 -1.77
N VAL A 615 5.26 -19.15 -2.98
CA VAL A 615 6.70 -19.04 -3.29
C VAL A 615 6.93 -17.67 -3.89
N LEU A 616 7.82 -16.89 -3.28
CA LEU A 616 8.33 -15.63 -3.82
C LEU A 616 9.76 -15.89 -4.28
N TYR A 617 10.09 -15.45 -5.51
CA TYR A 617 11.43 -15.60 -6.06
C TYR A 617 11.73 -14.40 -6.96
N ASN A 618 12.61 -13.50 -6.52
CA ASN A 618 12.88 -12.22 -7.16
C ASN A 618 14.38 -12.06 -7.40
N GLY A 619 14.75 -11.26 -8.39
CA GLY A 619 16.14 -10.81 -8.53
C GLY A 619 16.63 -10.10 -7.27
N GLY A 620 17.94 -10.04 -7.07
CA GLY A 620 18.53 -9.39 -5.92
C GLY A 620 18.31 -7.87 -5.93
N TYR A 621 18.21 -7.26 -4.76
CA TYR A 621 18.23 -5.81 -4.62
C TYR A 621 19.55 -5.26 -5.13
N ARG A 622 19.53 -4.01 -5.59
CA ARG A 622 20.74 -3.36 -6.06
C ARG A 622 21.42 -2.58 -4.95
N TYR A 623 22.74 -2.48 -5.06
CA TYR A 623 23.56 -1.65 -4.19
C TYR A 623 24.63 -0.91 -5.00
N THR A 624 25.12 0.17 -4.43
CA THR A 624 26.27 0.92 -4.99
C THR A 624 27.55 0.28 -4.50
N PRO A 625 28.49 -0.10 -5.38
CA PRO A 625 29.80 -0.56 -4.95
C PRO A 625 30.57 0.57 -4.25
N TYR A 626 31.51 0.21 -3.37
CA TYR A 626 32.33 1.17 -2.65
C TYR A 626 33.71 1.35 -3.32
N ASP A 627 34.32 2.51 -3.11
CA ASP A 627 35.70 2.77 -3.45
C ASP A 627 36.59 2.25 -2.30
N PRO A 628 37.38 1.16 -2.47
CA PRO A 628 38.16 0.57 -1.37
C PRO A 628 39.30 1.47 -0.90
N ILE A 629 39.83 2.33 -1.77
CA ILE A 629 40.93 3.22 -1.43
C ILE A 629 40.42 4.38 -0.58
N LEU A 630 39.43 5.09 -1.08
CA LEU A 630 38.82 6.23 -0.36
C LEU A 630 38.13 5.77 0.92
N SER A 631 37.43 4.64 0.90
CA SER A 631 36.77 4.10 2.09
C SER A 631 37.76 3.74 3.21
N GLY A 632 38.92 3.16 2.84
CA GLY A 632 39.96 2.88 3.80
C GLY A 632 40.64 4.14 4.35
N GLN A 633 40.80 5.19 3.53
CA GLN A 633 41.36 6.46 3.96
C GLN A 633 40.44 7.23 4.91
N GLU A 634 39.12 7.23 4.59
CA GLU A 634 38.13 7.96 5.35
C GLU A 634 37.47 7.15 6.47
N ASN A 635 37.85 5.87 6.57
CA ASN A 635 37.29 4.91 7.56
C ASN A 635 35.76 4.87 7.57
N ARG A 636 35.15 5.02 6.37
CA ARG A 636 33.68 4.98 6.15
C ARG A 636 33.39 4.48 4.75
N PHE A 637 32.13 4.07 4.52
CA PHE A 637 31.65 3.74 3.19
C PHE A 637 31.73 4.98 2.28
N VAL A 638 32.54 4.91 1.22
CA VAL A 638 32.55 5.91 0.14
C VAL A 638 32.07 5.22 -1.14
N PRO A 639 30.95 5.67 -1.72
CA PRO A 639 30.42 5.07 -2.93
C PRO A 639 31.37 5.27 -4.11
N LEU A 640 31.48 4.25 -4.97
CA LEU A 640 32.24 4.37 -6.21
C LEU A 640 31.49 5.32 -7.17
N ALA A 641 32.09 6.45 -7.47
CA ALA A 641 31.49 7.48 -8.29
C ALA A 641 31.04 6.95 -9.67
N GLY A 642 29.86 7.36 -10.12
CA GLY A 642 29.27 6.95 -11.40
C GLY A 642 28.77 5.50 -11.47
N SER A 643 28.85 4.73 -10.38
CA SER A 643 28.45 3.32 -10.33
C SER A 643 27.23 3.09 -9.39
N PHE A 644 26.35 4.09 -9.29
CA PHE A 644 25.19 4.01 -8.38
C PHE A 644 24.28 2.84 -8.74
N TRP A 645 24.00 1.99 -7.74
CA TRP A 645 23.11 0.83 -7.83
C TRP A 645 23.45 -0.15 -8.95
N SER A 646 24.72 -0.18 -9.39
CA SER A 646 25.17 -1.02 -10.50
C SER A 646 25.20 -2.52 -10.16
N GLU A 647 25.48 -2.87 -8.91
CA GLU A 647 25.62 -4.24 -8.46
C GLU A 647 24.33 -4.79 -7.86
N GLN A 648 24.21 -6.13 -7.82
CA GLN A 648 23.06 -6.82 -7.22
C GLN A 648 23.51 -7.82 -6.17
N VAL A 649 22.81 -7.89 -5.04
CA VAL A 649 22.91 -8.99 -4.08
C VAL A 649 22.34 -10.28 -4.67
N SER A 650 22.54 -11.41 -4.01
CA SER A 650 21.94 -12.69 -4.45
C SER A 650 20.42 -12.62 -4.46
N PRO A 651 19.75 -13.43 -5.34
CA PRO A 651 18.29 -13.42 -5.45
C PRO A 651 17.57 -13.70 -4.14
N TYR A 652 16.50 -12.94 -3.92
CA TYR A 652 15.57 -13.15 -2.80
C TYR A 652 14.68 -14.35 -3.05
N SER A 653 14.50 -15.23 -2.05
CA SER A 653 13.49 -16.27 -2.11
C SER A 653 12.87 -16.54 -0.76
N ARG A 654 11.55 -16.77 -0.74
CA ARG A 654 10.78 -17.12 0.44
C ARG A 654 9.68 -18.12 0.09
N ILE A 655 9.48 -19.11 0.95
CA ILE A 655 8.37 -20.04 0.86
C ILE A 655 7.51 -19.86 2.10
N ASP A 656 6.24 -19.53 1.88
CA ASP A 656 5.23 -19.43 2.93
C ASP A 656 4.26 -20.59 2.82
N SER A 657 3.73 -21.07 3.93
CA SER A 657 2.76 -22.14 3.96
C SER A 657 1.62 -21.84 4.92
N ARG A 658 0.44 -22.42 4.64
CA ARG A 658 -0.74 -22.36 5.49
C ARG A 658 -1.41 -23.71 5.56
N ILE A 659 -1.77 -24.11 6.76
CA ILE A 659 -2.67 -25.24 7.01
C ILE A 659 -3.79 -24.73 7.90
N ALA A 660 -5.04 -24.93 7.49
CA ALA A 660 -6.19 -24.52 8.28
C ALA A 660 -7.26 -25.62 8.33
N TYR A 661 -7.80 -25.89 9.50
CA TYR A 661 -8.95 -26.73 9.68
C TYR A 661 -10.16 -25.87 10.00
N ARG A 662 -11.15 -25.88 9.10
CA ARG A 662 -12.44 -25.22 9.28
C ARG A 662 -13.46 -26.23 9.80
N TYR A 663 -14.22 -25.83 10.81
CA TYR A 663 -15.29 -26.64 11.37
C TYR A 663 -16.62 -25.89 11.37
N ASN A 664 -17.70 -26.63 11.11
CA ASN A 664 -19.07 -26.13 11.12
C ASN A 664 -19.90 -26.97 12.09
N LYS A 665 -20.54 -26.32 13.05
CA LYS A 665 -21.48 -26.89 14.00
C LYS A 665 -22.83 -26.17 13.90
N LYS A 666 -23.88 -26.72 14.48
CA LYS A 666 -25.25 -26.17 14.36
C LYS A 666 -25.41 -24.70 14.84
N ARG A 667 -24.60 -24.23 15.78
CA ARG A 667 -24.73 -22.90 16.41
C ARG A 667 -23.47 -22.04 16.29
N TYR A 668 -22.39 -22.59 15.86
CA TYR A 668 -21.11 -21.88 15.71
C TYR A 668 -20.24 -22.52 14.66
N SER A 669 -19.38 -21.74 14.10
CA SER A 669 -18.34 -22.20 13.17
C SER A 669 -17.00 -21.57 13.51
N GLY A 670 -15.95 -22.00 12.86
CA GLY A 670 -14.65 -21.39 13.06
C GLY A 670 -13.54 -22.13 12.34
N SER A 671 -12.33 -21.67 12.58
CA SER A 671 -11.14 -22.31 12.03
C SER A 671 -9.96 -22.24 12.98
N ILE A 672 -9.08 -23.22 12.83
CA ILE A 672 -7.75 -23.25 13.44
C ILE A 672 -6.76 -23.23 12.30
N SER A 673 -5.86 -22.25 12.26
CA SER A 673 -4.86 -22.16 11.21
C SER A 673 -3.45 -21.97 11.77
N LEU A 674 -2.50 -22.59 11.09
CA LEU A 674 -1.08 -22.36 11.25
C LEU A 674 -0.54 -21.80 9.92
N ASP A 675 -0.13 -20.55 9.95
CA ASP A 675 0.58 -19.89 8.87
C ASP A 675 2.07 -19.86 9.21
N ILE A 676 2.92 -20.22 8.27
CA ILE A 676 4.37 -20.18 8.45
C ILE A 676 4.94 -19.27 7.36
N GLN A 677 5.47 -18.13 7.77
CA GLN A 677 6.26 -17.27 6.90
C GLN A 677 7.70 -17.78 6.87
N ASN A 678 8.29 -17.81 5.68
CA ASN A 678 9.65 -18.28 5.45
C ASN A 678 9.92 -19.69 6.00
N LEU A 679 9.17 -20.67 5.52
CA LEU A 679 9.25 -22.09 5.94
C LEU A 679 10.69 -22.65 5.86
N THR A 680 11.49 -22.16 4.91
CA THR A 680 12.89 -22.61 4.71
C THR A 680 13.89 -21.92 5.63
N ASN A 681 13.46 -20.92 6.40
CA ASN A 681 14.32 -20.07 7.23
C ASN A 681 15.51 -19.46 6.43
N ARG A 682 15.32 -19.24 5.13
CA ARG A 682 16.37 -18.68 4.27
C ARG A 682 16.54 -17.20 4.56
N LYS A 683 17.73 -16.78 4.88
CA LYS A 683 18.11 -15.38 5.01
C LYS A 683 18.57 -14.87 3.64
N SER A 684 17.91 -13.85 3.13
CA SER A 684 18.25 -13.22 1.84
C SER A 684 18.89 -11.86 2.10
N PRO A 685 20.04 -11.55 1.50
CA PRO A 685 20.66 -10.24 1.65
C PRO A 685 19.83 -9.15 0.96
N ASN A 686 19.76 -7.96 1.56
CA ASN A 686 19.05 -6.81 1.00
C ASN A 686 19.88 -5.54 0.92
N ARG A 687 20.97 -5.47 1.67
CA ARG A 687 21.86 -4.30 1.69
C ARG A 687 23.30 -4.71 1.98
N VAL A 688 24.21 -3.80 1.75
CA VAL A 688 25.60 -3.92 2.15
C VAL A 688 25.90 -2.94 3.30
N ALA A 689 26.78 -3.34 4.20
CA ALA A 689 27.34 -2.50 5.24
C ALA A 689 28.87 -2.52 5.11
N TYR A 690 29.51 -1.37 5.30
CA TYR A 690 30.96 -1.27 5.29
C TYR A 690 31.49 -1.60 6.68
N ASN A 691 32.50 -2.48 6.72
CA ASN A 691 33.26 -2.79 7.92
C ASN A 691 34.59 -2.02 7.86
N ALA A 692 34.72 -1.02 8.72
CA ALA A 692 35.89 -0.15 8.74
C ALA A 692 37.17 -0.86 9.24
N GLU A 693 37.04 -1.93 10.02
CA GLU A 693 38.19 -2.68 10.54
C GLU A 693 38.87 -3.55 9.46
N THR A 694 38.04 -4.17 8.62
CA THR A 694 38.50 -5.03 7.53
C THR A 694 38.67 -4.32 6.20
N ASN A 695 38.12 -3.10 6.07
CA ASN A 695 38.00 -2.35 4.81
C ASN A 695 37.21 -3.16 3.75
N GLU A 696 36.19 -3.90 4.17
CA GLU A 696 35.39 -4.74 3.29
C GLU A 696 33.88 -4.42 3.48
N VAL A 697 33.06 -4.83 2.51
CA VAL A 697 31.62 -4.76 2.63
C VAL A 697 31.04 -6.10 3.08
N GLU A 698 30.14 -6.05 4.03
CA GLU A 698 29.36 -7.19 4.52
C GLU A 698 27.95 -7.15 3.95
N PHE A 699 27.46 -8.31 3.53
CA PHE A 699 26.07 -8.43 3.09
C PHE A 699 25.17 -8.60 4.32
N ARG A 700 24.24 -7.66 4.50
CA ARG A 700 23.22 -7.69 5.55
C ARG A 700 21.93 -8.30 5.02
N ASN A 701 21.35 -9.19 5.80
CA ASN A 701 20.09 -9.84 5.45
C ASN A 701 18.88 -8.93 5.76
N PHE A 702 17.72 -9.27 5.17
CA PHE A 702 16.44 -8.69 5.56
C PHE A 702 16.22 -8.84 7.07
N ASP A 703 15.93 -7.73 7.73
CA ASP A 703 15.48 -7.76 9.12
C ASP A 703 14.12 -8.51 9.14
N GLY A 704 13.94 -9.44 10.08
CA GLY A 704 12.73 -10.25 10.16
C GLY A 704 12.58 -11.37 9.12
N GLY A 705 13.60 -11.62 8.26
CA GLY A 705 13.62 -12.75 7.31
C GLY A 705 13.73 -14.13 7.97
N SER A 706 13.22 -14.30 9.19
CA SER A 706 13.24 -15.52 9.97
C SER A 706 11.99 -16.37 9.77
N PHE A 707 12.06 -17.62 10.18
CA PHE A 707 10.92 -18.51 10.30
C PHE A 707 9.91 -17.95 11.32
N ILE A 708 8.71 -17.56 10.87
CA ILE A 708 7.67 -16.99 11.75
C ILE A 708 6.42 -17.85 11.67
N PRO A 709 6.13 -18.67 12.70
CA PRO A 709 4.89 -19.42 12.82
C PRO A 709 3.80 -18.54 13.43
N VAL A 710 2.64 -18.45 12.79
CA VAL A 710 1.47 -17.69 13.24
C VAL A 710 0.30 -18.65 13.43
N LEU A 711 0.02 -18.99 14.69
CA LEU A 711 -1.15 -19.79 15.05
C LEU A 711 -2.35 -18.85 15.29
N SER A 712 -3.51 -19.21 14.72
CA SER A 712 -4.74 -18.43 14.86
C SER A 712 -5.96 -19.34 15.08
N PHE A 713 -6.85 -18.89 15.95
CA PHE A 713 -8.15 -19.50 16.23
C PHE A 713 -9.24 -18.49 15.89
N VAL A 714 -10.17 -18.87 15.04
CA VAL A 714 -11.35 -18.06 14.68
C VAL A 714 -12.61 -18.76 15.18
N PHE A 715 -13.48 -17.98 15.78
CA PHE A 715 -14.76 -18.45 16.30
C PHE A 715 -15.87 -17.50 15.88
N ASP A 716 -16.85 -18.03 15.13
CA ASP A 716 -18.04 -17.33 14.60
C ASP A 716 -19.30 -17.83 15.32
N PHE A 717 -20.15 -16.91 15.83
CA PHE A 717 -21.39 -17.26 16.56
C PHE A 717 -22.48 -16.18 16.46
#